data_51733e87238d926bce27adcb393d423e
#
_entry.id   51733e87238d926bce27adcb393d423e
#
_cell.length_a   1.000
_cell.length_b   1.000
_cell.length_c   1.000
_cell.angle_alpha   90.00
_cell.angle_beta   90.00
_cell.angle_gamma   90.00
#
_symmetry.space_group_name_H-M   'P 1'
#
loop_
_entity.id
_entity.type
_entity.pdbx_description
1 polymer ?
#
loop_
_entity_poly.entity_id
_entity_poly.type
_entity_poly.pdbx_seq_one_letter_code
_entity_poly.pdbx_strand_id
1 'polypeptide(L)'
;MASVRAEDEILHSRQVAEAARETEWKGAGFLRELFLGKLRLDFVHPYPLPGPERPEFKRFYDALEQFLREKVDPVQIDETGEYPEEVLDGLRRLGAFGMKVPTEYGGLGFDQVEYGKVMRLLGSWDSNLIALLSAHQSIGVPQPLKLFGSEELKRKYLPRIAKGAITAFALTEANVGSDPARLATTAEPTPDGKHWILNGTKLWCTNGTIAELLVVMARNPGTNAISAFVVETDTPGVEIVHRCRFMGLRALANAVIAFTDVKVPAENLIGAEGRGLKIALTTLNTGRLSIPSGVVGGAKRFLEICRKWSAARSQWGQEIGKHEVIAHKLANMATTTYAMESISDLCQALADRPGYDIRLEAAAAKEWNTVQAWKLIDDTMQIRGGRGYEKESSLAARGEAPVGVERAMRDLRINLIFEGSSEIMHLFMAREMLDKHLQVSGALIDPKVPAGKKLALLPKVAWFYATWYLGLWLRGLFAPRFGAFGRLAAHLRFVERASRKLARQVLHFMIVYRAAGERKQAFLFRLVDVANDLFAMTAAVTRAEALRRAGGADAAHAVRLADAFCGSTERRVERLFEDLWKNEDEDAYRLGREILAGEHAWLEEGGIPTGLTVDDLRPRAPGHRAEPQRQPADARGVAGAPVA
;
A
#
# COMPACT_ATOMS: atom_id res chain seq x y z
N MET A 1 -5.45 -14.04 -34.56
CA MET A 1 -6.02 -12.70 -34.33
C MET A 1 -6.22 -12.38 -32.84
N ALA A 2 -6.79 -13.24 -32.00
CA ALA A 2 -6.96 -12.97 -30.56
C ALA A 2 -5.63 -12.80 -29.79
N SER A 3 -4.62 -13.64 -30.09
CA SER A 3 -3.29 -13.55 -29.47
C SER A 3 -2.52 -12.26 -29.83
N VAL A 4 -2.63 -11.82 -31.08
CA VAL A 4 -1.97 -10.58 -31.55
C VAL A 4 -2.62 -9.35 -30.89
N ARG A 5 -3.95 -9.32 -30.78
CA ARG A 5 -4.64 -8.23 -30.05
C ARG A 5 -4.23 -8.18 -28.57
N ALA A 6 -4.11 -9.32 -27.91
CA ALA A 6 -3.70 -9.36 -26.50
C ALA A 6 -2.24 -8.89 -26.31
N GLU A 7 -1.34 -9.22 -27.24
CA GLU A 7 0.05 -8.73 -27.19
C GLU A 7 0.14 -7.22 -27.45
N ASP A 8 -0.65 -6.69 -28.38
CA ASP A 8 -0.73 -5.26 -28.65
C ASP A 8 -1.32 -4.48 -27.47
N GLU A 9 -2.34 -5.02 -26.81
CA GLU A 9 -2.93 -4.42 -25.60
C GLU A 9 -1.93 -4.38 -24.43
N ILE A 10 -1.20 -5.47 -24.19
CA ILE A 10 -0.15 -5.54 -23.18
C ILE A 10 0.95 -4.51 -23.46
N LEU A 11 1.37 -4.41 -24.72
CA LEU A 11 2.40 -3.46 -25.14
C LEU A 11 1.93 -2.01 -24.92
N HIS A 12 0.68 -1.71 -25.28
CA HIS A 12 0.08 -0.39 -25.08
C HIS A 12 0.01 -0.03 -23.60
N SER A 13 -0.54 -0.91 -22.73
CA SER A 13 -0.61 -0.67 -21.28
C SER A 13 0.76 -0.41 -20.68
N ARG A 14 1.78 -1.14 -21.12
CA ARG A 14 3.19 -0.92 -20.70
C ARG A 14 3.73 0.42 -21.13
N GLN A 15 3.49 0.82 -22.39
CA GLN A 15 3.94 2.11 -22.90
C GLN A 15 3.33 3.27 -22.15
N VAL A 16 2.03 3.21 -21.87
CA VAL A 16 1.31 4.23 -21.10
C VAL A 16 1.82 4.30 -19.65
N ALA A 17 2.03 3.15 -19.01
CA ALA A 17 2.57 3.08 -17.66
C ALA A 17 4.01 3.62 -17.58
N GLU A 18 4.87 3.28 -18.56
CA GLU A 18 6.25 3.77 -18.61
C GLU A 18 6.31 5.28 -18.92
N ALA A 19 5.42 5.79 -19.79
CA ALA A 19 5.34 7.22 -20.10
C ALA A 19 4.83 8.06 -18.90
N ALA A 20 3.99 7.47 -18.05
CA ALA A 20 3.50 8.10 -16.83
C ALA A 20 4.49 8.01 -15.65
N ARG A 21 5.52 7.17 -15.79
CA ARG A 21 6.52 6.96 -14.76
C ARG A 21 7.38 8.21 -14.58
N GLU A 22 7.75 8.49 -13.33
CA GLU A 22 8.76 9.51 -13.02
C GLU A 22 10.13 8.98 -13.42
N THR A 23 10.70 9.50 -14.50
CA THR A 23 12.01 9.09 -15.04
C THR A 23 13.15 9.97 -14.56
N GLU A 24 12.84 11.17 -14.10
CA GLU A 24 13.85 12.09 -13.56
C GLU A 24 14.06 11.81 -12.06
N TRP A 25 15.09 11.02 -11.79
CA TRP A 25 15.54 10.76 -10.43
C TRP A 25 16.32 11.98 -9.92
N LYS A 26 15.65 12.87 -9.22
CA LYS A 26 16.27 14.08 -8.64
C LYS A 26 17.16 13.79 -7.43
N GLY A 27 17.12 12.56 -6.91
CA GLY A 27 17.90 12.13 -5.74
C GLY A 27 18.23 10.64 -5.77
N ALA A 28 19.12 10.22 -4.88
CA ALA A 28 19.38 8.83 -4.59
C ALA A 28 18.46 8.37 -3.44
N GLY A 29 17.98 7.11 -3.47
CA GLY A 29 17.23 6.46 -2.39
C GLY A 29 18.03 5.31 -1.80
N PHE A 30 17.76 4.95 -0.55
CA PHE A 30 18.45 3.88 0.15
C PHE A 30 18.28 2.52 -0.55
N LEU A 31 17.02 2.13 -0.84
CA LEU A 31 16.70 0.86 -1.51
C LEU A 31 17.29 0.77 -2.91
N ARG A 32 17.31 1.87 -3.65
CA ARG A 32 17.93 1.91 -4.98
C ARG A 32 19.42 1.56 -4.92
N GLU A 33 20.16 2.13 -3.98
CA GLU A 33 21.58 1.81 -3.80
C GLU A 33 21.79 0.40 -3.24
N LEU A 34 20.85 -0.07 -2.40
CA LEU A 34 20.86 -1.44 -1.87
C LEU A 34 20.76 -2.48 -2.99
N PHE A 35 19.86 -2.28 -3.96
CA PHE A 35 19.75 -3.13 -5.17
C PHE A 35 21.05 -3.15 -6.02
N LEU A 36 21.84 -2.09 -5.94
CA LEU A 36 23.15 -2.01 -6.61
C LEU A 36 24.30 -2.56 -5.75
N GLY A 37 24.01 -3.17 -4.61
CA GLY A 37 24.98 -3.76 -3.70
C GLY A 37 25.76 -2.75 -2.86
N LYS A 38 25.14 -1.62 -2.52
CA LYS A 38 25.74 -0.56 -1.72
C LYS A 38 24.87 -0.25 -0.50
N LEU A 39 25.36 -0.57 0.67
CA LEU A 39 24.72 -0.14 1.91
C LEU A 39 25.09 1.32 2.21
N ARG A 40 24.22 2.26 1.83
CA ARG A 40 24.36 3.71 2.07
C ARG A 40 23.71 4.09 3.39
N LEU A 41 24.42 3.81 4.51
CA LEU A 41 23.93 4.16 5.85
C LEU A 41 23.73 5.66 6.05
N ASP A 42 24.45 6.51 5.34
CA ASP A 42 24.33 7.96 5.39
C ASP A 42 22.93 8.50 5.03
N PHE A 43 22.08 7.70 4.37
CA PHE A 43 20.69 8.05 4.14
C PHE A 43 19.79 7.83 5.37
N VAL A 44 20.12 6.84 6.20
CA VAL A 44 19.26 6.35 7.28
C VAL A 44 19.92 6.41 8.66
N HIS A 45 21.16 6.90 8.73
CA HIS A 45 21.91 7.09 9.98
C HIS A 45 22.62 8.45 9.98
N PRO A 46 22.48 9.25 11.05
CA PRO A 46 21.73 8.94 12.28
C PRO A 46 20.23 8.78 12.01
N TYR A 47 19.62 7.81 12.69
CA TYR A 47 18.17 7.59 12.58
C TYR A 47 17.42 8.83 13.10
N PRO A 48 16.41 9.32 12.38
CA PRO A 48 15.67 10.52 12.74
C PRO A 48 14.71 10.24 13.91
N LEU A 49 15.24 10.35 15.14
CA LEU A 49 14.36 10.33 16.32
C LEU A 49 13.48 11.59 16.34
N PRO A 50 12.23 11.46 16.85
CA PRO A 50 11.35 12.60 16.98
C PRO A 50 12.01 13.73 17.79
N GLY A 51 12.04 14.94 17.23
CA GLY A 51 12.41 16.17 17.92
C GLY A 51 11.26 16.71 18.79
N PRO A 52 11.46 17.90 19.40
CA PRO A 52 10.39 18.61 20.08
C PRO A 52 9.20 18.83 19.13
N GLU A 53 8.00 18.55 19.63
CA GLU A 53 6.78 18.76 18.85
C GLU A 53 6.44 20.25 18.77
N ARG A 54 5.96 20.69 17.60
CA ARG A 54 5.40 22.03 17.44
C ARG A 54 4.19 22.21 18.38
N PRO A 55 4.06 23.33 19.09
CA PRO A 55 2.94 23.55 20.01
C PRO A 55 1.56 23.38 19.35
N GLU A 56 1.43 23.80 18.07
CA GLU A 56 0.21 23.67 17.28
C GLU A 56 -0.14 22.21 17.04
N PHE A 57 0.84 21.39 16.64
CA PHE A 57 0.68 19.97 16.45
C PHE A 57 0.30 19.27 17.76
N LYS A 58 1.00 19.59 18.84
CA LYS A 58 0.69 18.98 20.16
C LYS A 58 -0.73 19.28 20.60
N ARG A 59 -1.19 20.53 20.48
CA ARG A 59 -2.58 20.90 20.80
C ARG A 59 -3.59 20.11 19.99
N PHE A 60 -3.36 20.00 18.68
CA PHE A 60 -4.23 19.21 17.80
C PHE A 60 -4.22 17.72 18.19
N TYR A 61 -3.05 17.16 18.42
CA TYR A 61 -2.89 15.73 18.72
C TYR A 61 -3.57 15.35 20.03
N ASP A 62 -3.35 16.15 21.09
CA ASP A 62 -3.98 15.94 22.40
C ASP A 62 -5.52 16.08 22.30
N ALA A 63 -6.01 17.10 21.57
CA ALA A 63 -7.45 17.29 21.34
C ALA A 63 -8.07 16.15 20.52
N LEU A 64 -7.38 15.66 19.50
CA LEU A 64 -7.82 14.51 18.72
C LEU A 64 -7.87 13.24 19.57
N GLU A 65 -6.84 12.97 20.39
CA GLU A 65 -6.84 11.80 21.28
C GLU A 65 -8.01 11.86 22.27
N GLN A 66 -8.26 13.01 22.88
CA GLN A 66 -9.41 13.20 23.77
C GLN A 66 -10.72 12.98 23.01
N PHE A 67 -10.88 13.56 21.83
CA PHE A 67 -12.07 13.40 21.00
C PHE A 67 -12.34 11.94 20.64
N LEU A 68 -11.30 11.18 20.27
CA LEU A 68 -11.41 9.76 19.97
C LEU A 68 -11.95 8.98 21.17
N ARG A 69 -11.43 9.25 22.38
CA ARG A 69 -11.83 8.58 23.61
C ARG A 69 -13.27 8.89 24.05
N GLU A 70 -13.70 10.13 23.86
CA GLU A 70 -14.97 10.63 24.41
C GLU A 70 -16.13 10.53 23.42
N LYS A 71 -15.86 10.62 22.12
CA LYS A 71 -16.88 10.84 21.08
C LYS A 71 -16.92 9.79 19.97
N VAL A 72 -15.90 8.95 19.86
CA VAL A 72 -15.82 7.95 18.81
C VAL A 72 -16.00 6.55 19.37
N ASP A 73 -17.15 5.96 19.07
CA ASP A 73 -17.45 4.56 19.38
C ASP A 73 -17.22 3.69 18.11
N PRO A 74 -16.12 2.93 18.05
CA PRO A 74 -15.83 2.06 16.90
C PRO A 74 -16.85 0.92 16.72
N VAL A 75 -17.52 0.48 17.80
CA VAL A 75 -18.55 -0.56 17.71
C VAL A 75 -19.79 -0.02 17.01
N GLN A 76 -20.24 1.17 17.40
CA GLN A 76 -21.37 1.84 16.75
C GLN A 76 -21.08 2.06 15.26
N ILE A 77 -19.87 2.56 14.93
CA ILE A 77 -19.43 2.81 13.54
C ILE A 77 -19.46 1.52 12.72
N ASP A 78 -18.95 0.42 13.26
CA ASP A 78 -18.96 -0.88 12.57
C ASP A 78 -20.37 -1.44 12.42
N GLU A 79 -21.20 -1.39 13.43
CA GLU A 79 -22.56 -1.97 13.41
C GLU A 79 -23.51 -1.20 12.50
N THR A 80 -23.50 0.12 12.56
CA THR A 80 -24.33 0.96 11.68
C THR A 80 -23.81 1.00 10.26
N GLY A 81 -22.49 0.88 10.09
CA GLY A 81 -21.80 1.07 8.82
C GLY A 81 -21.84 2.53 8.36
N GLU A 82 -21.94 3.47 9.29
CA GLU A 82 -22.02 4.92 9.02
C GLU A 82 -21.11 5.67 10.00
N TYR A 83 -20.59 6.82 9.57
CA TYR A 83 -20.00 7.79 10.49
C TYR A 83 -21.11 8.60 11.14
N PRO A 84 -21.22 8.63 12.47
CA PRO A 84 -22.13 9.58 13.13
C PRO A 84 -21.78 11.02 12.71
N GLU A 85 -22.80 11.86 12.47
CA GLU A 85 -22.58 13.25 12.06
C GLU A 85 -21.77 14.03 13.11
N GLU A 86 -21.98 13.73 14.41
CA GLU A 86 -21.16 14.30 15.50
C GLU A 86 -19.66 14.00 15.33
N VAL A 87 -19.31 12.82 14.80
CA VAL A 87 -17.92 12.44 14.55
C VAL A 87 -17.34 13.24 13.38
N LEU A 88 -18.09 13.36 12.27
CA LEU A 88 -17.65 14.17 11.12
C LEU A 88 -17.51 15.64 11.48
N ASP A 89 -18.47 16.21 12.21
CA ASP A 89 -18.43 17.60 12.67
C ASP A 89 -17.33 17.85 13.69
N GLY A 90 -17.07 16.88 14.58
CA GLY A 90 -15.95 16.93 15.49
C GLY A 90 -14.61 17.00 14.76
N LEU A 91 -14.43 16.16 13.74
CA LEU A 91 -13.22 16.17 12.89
C LEU A 91 -13.09 17.49 12.10
N ARG A 92 -14.22 18.07 11.62
CA ARG A 92 -14.23 19.40 10.97
C ARG A 92 -13.78 20.49 11.93
N ARG A 93 -14.37 20.52 13.15
CA ARG A 93 -13.99 21.52 14.19
C ARG A 93 -12.53 21.43 14.62
N LEU A 94 -11.97 20.21 14.68
CA LEU A 94 -10.55 19.99 14.95
C LEU A 94 -9.65 20.42 13.79
N GLY A 95 -10.18 20.63 12.59
CA GLY A 95 -9.39 20.90 11.38
C GLY A 95 -8.74 19.67 10.77
N ALA A 96 -9.23 18.46 11.12
CA ALA A 96 -8.64 17.19 10.66
C ALA A 96 -8.63 17.03 9.13
N PHE A 97 -9.59 17.63 8.43
CA PHE A 97 -9.62 17.63 6.97
C PHE A 97 -8.60 18.60 6.34
N GLY A 98 -8.04 19.54 7.11
CA GLY A 98 -7.03 20.49 6.67
C GLY A 98 -5.59 20.17 7.10
N MET A 99 -5.32 18.99 7.68
CA MET A 99 -4.00 18.66 8.26
C MET A 99 -2.84 18.94 7.33
N LYS A 100 -2.89 18.51 6.08
CA LYS A 100 -1.81 18.67 5.09
C LYS A 100 -2.01 19.88 4.15
N VAL A 101 -3.11 20.61 4.28
CA VAL A 101 -3.31 21.86 3.55
C VAL A 101 -2.38 22.92 4.13
N PRO A 102 -1.62 23.66 3.28
CA PRO A 102 -0.74 24.71 3.76
C PRO A 102 -1.47 25.79 4.55
N THR A 103 -0.77 26.39 5.52
CA THR A 103 -1.34 27.42 6.41
C THR A 103 -1.81 28.66 5.67
N GLU A 104 -1.19 28.99 4.55
CA GLU A 104 -1.57 30.11 3.68
C GLU A 104 -2.98 29.96 3.07
N TYR A 105 -3.49 28.71 3.00
CA TYR A 105 -4.86 28.39 2.58
C TYR A 105 -5.77 28.02 3.76
N GLY A 106 -5.33 28.30 4.99
CA GLY A 106 -6.11 28.08 6.21
C GLY A 106 -6.06 26.65 6.77
N GLY A 107 -5.14 25.80 6.29
CA GLY A 107 -4.90 24.47 6.83
C GLY A 107 -3.94 24.45 8.01
N LEU A 108 -3.65 23.24 8.54
CA LEU A 108 -2.74 23.05 9.66
C LEU A 108 -1.26 22.95 9.24
N GLY A 109 -0.99 22.70 7.97
CA GLY A 109 0.37 22.64 7.42
C GLY A 109 1.26 21.57 8.06
N PHE A 110 0.69 20.41 8.42
CA PHE A 110 1.47 19.34 9.02
C PHE A 110 2.43 18.73 8.01
N ASP A 111 3.64 18.46 8.47
CA ASP A 111 4.62 17.68 7.73
C ASP A 111 4.25 16.19 7.72
N GLN A 112 5.06 15.39 7.05
CA GLN A 112 4.75 13.97 6.90
C GLN A 112 4.95 13.19 8.21
N VAL A 113 5.91 13.60 9.04
CA VAL A 113 6.16 13.00 10.38
C VAL A 113 4.96 13.24 11.30
N GLU A 114 4.46 14.46 11.37
CA GLU A 114 3.29 14.83 12.17
C GLU A 114 2.05 14.10 11.70
N TYR A 115 1.81 14.09 10.39
CA TYR A 115 0.71 13.36 9.78
C TYR A 115 0.79 11.85 10.07
N GLY A 116 1.99 11.27 9.99
CA GLY A 116 2.22 9.86 10.32
C GLY A 116 1.86 9.51 11.78
N LYS A 117 2.18 10.41 12.73
CA LYS A 117 1.77 10.24 14.13
C LYS A 117 0.25 10.23 14.29
N VAL A 118 -0.46 11.11 13.58
CA VAL A 118 -1.94 11.14 13.59
C VAL A 118 -2.50 9.84 13.01
N MET A 119 -1.99 9.37 11.86
CA MET A 119 -2.44 8.10 11.27
C MET A 119 -2.22 6.92 12.21
N ARG A 120 -1.12 6.91 12.95
CA ARG A 120 -0.83 5.88 13.97
C ARG A 120 -1.84 5.91 15.12
N LEU A 121 -2.17 7.10 15.63
CA LEU A 121 -3.18 7.26 16.67
C LEU A 121 -4.54 6.73 16.21
N LEU A 122 -5.00 7.15 15.02
CA LEU A 122 -6.25 6.68 14.42
C LEU A 122 -6.24 5.16 14.24
N GLY A 123 -5.11 4.59 13.78
CA GLY A 123 -4.97 3.14 13.58
C GLY A 123 -4.99 2.30 14.85
N SER A 124 -4.71 2.90 15.98
CA SER A 124 -4.87 2.24 17.28
C SER A 124 -6.32 2.27 17.79
N TRP A 125 -7.19 3.09 17.19
CA TRP A 125 -8.57 3.33 17.63
C TRP A 125 -9.61 2.78 16.65
N ASP A 126 -9.65 3.32 15.42
CA ASP A 126 -10.61 2.93 14.39
C ASP A 126 -10.04 3.05 12.97
N SER A 127 -10.10 1.97 12.21
CA SER A 127 -9.57 1.91 10.86
C SER A 127 -10.41 2.67 9.82
N ASN A 128 -11.72 2.87 10.10
CA ASN A 128 -12.58 3.67 9.20
C ASN A 128 -12.11 5.12 9.16
N LEU A 129 -11.69 5.69 10.29
CA LEU A 129 -11.17 7.06 10.36
C LEU A 129 -9.83 7.21 9.63
N ILE A 130 -8.97 6.17 9.65
CA ILE A 130 -7.75 6.18 8.80
C ILE A 130 -8.15 6.27 7.34
N ALA A 131 -9.06 5.41 6.90
CA ALA A 131 -9.47 5.34 5.51
C ALA A 131 -10.13 6.65 5.05
N LEU A 132 -11.01 7.23 5.88
CA LEU A 132 -11.65 8.54 5.63
C LEU A 132 -10.60 9.63 5.40
N LEU A 133 -9.70 9.83 6.38
CA LEU A 133 -8.76 10.94 6.38
C LEU A 133 -7.57 10.70 5.44
N SER A 134 -7.10 9.46 5.30
CA SER A 134 -6.03 9.10 4.36
C SER A 134 -6.47 9.29 2.91
N ALA A 135 -7.63 8.77 2.52
CA ALA A 135 -8.15 8.96 1.17
C ALA A 135 -8.37 10.45 0.86
N HIS A 136 -8.84 11.22 1.84
CA HIS A 136 -9.05 12.65 1.69
C HIS A 136 -7.72 13.41 1.55
N GLN A 137 -6.76 13.23 2.50
CA GLN A 137 -5.54 14.05 2.58
C GLN A 137 -4.44 13.60 1.61
N SER A 138 -4.32 12.28 1.38
CA SER A 138 -3.14 11.71 0.75
C SER A 138 -3.32 11.49 -0.75
N ILE A 139 -4.55 11.21 -1.19
CA ILE A 139 -4.85 10.94 -2.60
C ILE A 139 -6.00 11.78 -3.16
N GLY A 140 -6.87 12.31 -2.31
CA GLY A 140 -7.97 13.21 -2.69
C GLY A 140 -7.48 14.53 -3.28
N VAL A 141 -8.38 15.49 -3.40
CA VAL A 141 -8.12 16.78 -4.07
C VAL A 141 -6.92 17.56 -3.49
N PRO A 142 -6.66 17.58 -2.16
CA PRO A 142 -5.56 18.39 -1.60
C PRO A 142 -4.19 18.07 -2.18
N GLN A 143 -3.85 16.79 -2.29
CA GLN A 143 -2.50 16.39 -2.67
C GLN A 143 -2.17 16.67 -4.15
N PRO A 144 -3.01 16.29 -5.14
CA PRO A 144 -2.79 16.68 -6.53
C PRO A 144 -2.73 18.19 -6.72
N LEU A 145 -3.60 18.96 -6.03
CA LEU A 145 -3.58 20.43 -6.14
C LEU A 145 -2.30 21.03 -5.57
N LYS A 146 -1.82 20.57 -4.41
CA LYS A 146 -0.53 21.01 -3.87
C LYS A 146 0.61 20.83 -4.85
N LEU A 147 0.66 19.68 -5.51
CA LEU A 147 1.80 19.29 -6.36
C LEU A 147 1.71 19.86 -7.79
N PHE A 148 0.51 19.96 -8.35
CA PHE A 148 0.30 20.20 -9.78
C PHE A 148 -0.76 21.26 -10.10
N GLY A 149 -1.54 21.70 -9.13
CA GLY A 149 -2.60 22.70 -9.33
C GLY A 149 -2.05 24.09 -9.65
N SER A 150 -2.77 24.83 -10.48
CA SER A 150 -2.53 26.26 -10.65
C SER A 150 -2.81 27.02 -9.35
N GLU A 151 -2.28 28.23 -9.22
CA GLU A 151 -2.55 29.06 -8.04
C GLU A 151 -4.05 29.42 -7.92
N GLU A 152 -4.75 29.53 -9.04
CA GLU A 152 -6.20 29.75 -9.07
C GLU A 152 -6.96 28.57 -8.49
N LEU A 153 -6.63 27.35 -8.91
CA LEU A 153 -7.22 26.12 -8.36
C LEU A 153 -6.93 25.96 -6.87
N LYS A 154 -5.69 26.23 -6.45
CA LYS A 154 -5.32 26.17 -5.04
C LYS A 154 -6.13 27.17 -4.20
N ARG A 155 -6.23 28.43 -4.64
CA ARG A 155 -7.02 29.47 -3.93
C ARG A 155 -8.53 29.17 -3.93
N LYS A 156 -9.05 28.53 -4.98
CA LYS A 156 -10.47 28.16 -5.07
C LYS A 156 -10.83 27.02 -4.13
N TYR A 157 -10.03 25.96 -4.07
CA TYR A 157 -10.44 24.72 -3.42
C TYR A 157 -9.75 24.44 -2.08
N LEU A 158 -8.46 24.76 -1.89
CA LEU A 158 -7.76 24.44 -0.65
C LEU A 158 -8.38 25.07 0.60
N PRO A 159 -8.88 26.33 0.58
CA PRO A 159 -9.59 26.90 1.73
C PRO A 159 -10.90 26.20 2.07
N ARG A 160 -11.64 25.70 1.08
CA ARG A 160 -12.86 24.90 1.31
C ARG A 160 -12.52 23.60 2.02
N ILE A 161 -11.46 22.94 1.56
CA ILE A 161 -10.94 21.69 2.14
C ILE A 161 -10.46 21.90 3.57
N ALA A 162 -9.71 22.99 3.82
CA ALA A 162 -9.27 23.35 5.17
C ALA A 162 -10.44 23.54 6.15
N LYS A 163 -11.58 24.02 5.66
CA LYS A 163 -12.84 24.19 6.43
C LYS A 163 -13.65 22.90 6.59
N GLY A 164 -13.23 21.79 5.97
CA GLY A 164 -13.85 20.49 6.16
C GLY A 164 -14.62 19.93 4.96
N ALA A 165 -14.50 20.53 3.76
CA ALA A 165 -15.01 19.92 2.53
C ALA A 165 -14.31 18.58 2.29
N ILE A 166 -15.09 17.50 2.27
CA ILE A 166 -14.58 16.14 2.10
C ILE A 166 -14.27 15.89 0.62
N THR A 167 -13.19 15.14 0.36
CA THR A 167 -12.75 14.87 -1.01
C THR A 167 -12.57 13.40 -1.30
N ALA A 168 -12.71 13.02 -2.58
CA ALA A 168 -12.50 11.65 -3.05
C ALA A 168 -11.62 11.61 -4.31
N PHE A 169 -11.12 10.40 -4.60
CA PHE A 169 -10.28 10.13 -5.76
C PHE A 169 -10.95 9.08 -6.66
N ALA A 170 -11.21 9.45 -7.91
CA ALA A 170 -11.98 8.67 -8.87
C ALA A 170 -11.12 8.20 -10.06
N LEU A 171 -10.37 7.11 -9.85
CA LEU A 171 -9.54 6.46 -10.86
C LEU A 171 -10.14 5.13 -11.34
N THR A 172 -10.47 4.25 -10.40
CA THR A 172 -10.86 2.85 -10.64
C THR A 172 -12.19 2.74 -11.40
N GLU A 173 -12.27 1.75 -12.31
CA GLU A 173 -13.48 1.39 -13.07
C GLU A 173 -13.68 -0.13 -13.03
N ALA A 174 -14.79 -0.64 -13.54
CA ALA A 174 -15.11 -2.08 -13.51
C ALA A 174 -13.98 -2.96 -14.10
N ASN A 175 -13.31 -2.50 -15.15
CA ASN A 175 -12.21 -3.22 -15.81
C ASN A 175 -10.84 -2.52 -15.62
N VAL A 176 -10.75 -1.58 -14.70
CA VAL A 176 -9.55 -0.76 -14.45
C VAL A 176 -9.21 -0.74 -12.96
N GLY A 177 -8.27 -1.58 -12.58
CA GLY A 177 -7.72 -1.63 -11.22
C GLY A 177 -6.20 -1.51 -11.26
N SER A 178 -5.52 -2.64 -11.37
CA SER A 178 -4.04 -2.69 -11.45
C SER A 178 -3.48 -2.18 -12.78
N ASP A 179 -4.30 -2.08 -13.83
CA ASP A 179 -3.94 -1.52 -15.15
C ASP A 179 -4.74 -0.22 -15.42
N PRO A 180 -4.27 0.93 -14.95
CA PRO A 180 -4.95 2.20 -15.14
C PRO A 180 -4.86 2.77 -16.58
N ALA A 181 -4.03 2.18 -17.44
CA ALA A 181 -3.91 2.60 -18.83
C ALA A 181 -5.19 2.33 -19.67
N ARG A 182 -6.03 1.40 -19.19
CA ARG A 182 -7.28 0.98 -19.87
C ARG A 182 -8.51 1.80 -19.48
N LEU A 183 -8.32 2.94 -18.86
CA LEU A 183 -9.36 3.82 -18.38
C LEU A 183 -10.36 4.16 -19.49
N ALA A 184 -11.66 3.97 -19.23
CA ALA A 184 -12.74 4.12 -20.19
C ALA A 184 -13.53 5.42 -20.05
N THR A 185 -13.55 6.04 -18.86
CA THR A 185 -14.15 7.36 -18.64
C THR A 185 -13.52 8.38 -19.58
N THR A 186 -14.35 9.14 -20.32
CA THR A 186 -13.90 10.12 -21.32
C THR A 186 -14.01 11.55 -20.82
N ALA A 187 -13.18 12.42 -21.39
CA ALA A 187 -13.27 13.87 -21.27
C ALA A 187 -13.01 14.49 -22.64
N GLU A 188 -14.00 15.19 -23.18
CA GLU A 188 -13.92 15.85 -24.49
C GLU A 188 -14.00 17.37 -24.31
N PRO A 189 -13.09 18.16 -24.92
CA PRO A 189 -13.18 19.60 -24.84
C PRO A 189 -14.38 20.12 -25.65
N THR A 190 -15.05 21.13 -25.12
CA THR A 190 -16.10 21.84 -25.89
C THR A 190 -15.49 22.65 -27.05
N PRO A 191 -16.23 22.91 -28.13
CA PRO A 191 -15.71 23.65 -29.28
C PRO A 191 -15.19 25.06 -28.95
N ASP A 192 -15.71 25.71 -27.91
CA ASP A 192 -15.25 27.02 -27.42
C ASP A 192 -14.03 26.94 -26.50
N GLY A 193 -13.57 25.71 -26.16
CA GLY A 193 -12.43 25.45 -25.29
C GLY A 193 -12.63 25.84 -23.82
N LYS A 194 -13.82 26.23 -23.40
CA LYS A 194 -14.10 26.73 -22.05
C LYS A 194 -14.44 25.62 -21.06
N HIS A 195 -14.81 24.45 -21.54
CA HIS A 195 -15.25 23.33 -20.70
C HIS A 195 -14.76 22.00 -21.26
N TRP A 196 -14.85 20.97 -20.41
CA TRP A 196 -14.74 19.57 -20.76
C TRP A 196 -16.05 18.87 -20.46
N ILE A 197 -16.44 17.93 -21.31
CA ILE A 197 -17.60 17.06 -21.09
C ILE A 197 -17.10 15.70 -20.66
N LEU A 198 -17.45 15.29 -19.43
CA LEU A 198 -17.04 14.01 -18.86
C LEU A 198 -18.19 13.00 -18.96
N ASN A 199 -17.85 11.79 -19.42
CA ASN A 199 -18.75 10.64 -19.51
C ASN A 199 -18.08 9.37 -19.04
N GLY A 200 -18.78 8.56 -18.22
CA GLY A 200 -18.29 7.27 -17.75
C GLY A 200 -18.74 6.93 -16.33
N THR A 201 -18.15 5.88 -15.76
CA THR A 201 -18.51 5.41 -14.43
C THR A 201 -17.28 5.01 -13.65
N LYS A 202 -17.16 5.51 -12.44
CA LYS A 202 -16.08 5.17 -11.49
C LYS A 202 -16.58 4.23 -10.42
N LEU A 203 -15.71 3.32 -10.00
CA LEU A 203 -15.99 2.27 -9.03
C LEU A 203 -15.07 2.40 -7.82
N TRP A 204 -15.61 2.10 -6.65
CA TRP A 204 -14.88 2.09 -5.38
C TRP A 204 -14.23 3.43 -5.02
N CYS A 205 -14.95 4.52 -5.30
CA CYS A 205 -14.50 5.86 -4.90
C CYS A 205 -14.66 6.01 -3.37
N THR A 206 -13.56 5.92 -2.63
CA THR A 206 -13.53 6.14 -1.18
C THR A 206 -13.97 7.56 -0.86
N ASN A 207 -14.82 7.73 0.14
CA ASN A 207 -15.53 8.96 0.50
C ASN A 207 -16.58 9.42 -0.53
N GLY A 208 -16.78 8.70 -1.64
CA GLY A 208 -17.59 9.16 -2.76
C GLY A 208 -19.05 9.51 -2.44
N THR A 209 -19.66 8.87 -1.39
CA THR A 209 -21.03 9.18 -1.01
C THR A 209 -21.18 10.45 -0.15
N ILE A 210 -20.08 10.99 0.38
CA ILE A 210 -20.06 12.17 1.27
C ILE A 210 -19.10 13.26 0.80
N ALA A 211 -18.40 13.02 -0.32
CA ALA A 211 -17.47 14.00 -0.88
C ALA A 211 -18.19 15.17 -1.54
N GLU A 212 -17.64 16.36 -1.37
CA GLU A 212 -18.04 17.57 -2.09
C GLU A 212 -17.21 17.77 -3.37
N LEU A 213 -15.97 17.23 -3.37
CA LEU A 213 -15.01 17.43 -4.45
C LEU A 213 -14.35 16.08 -4.83
N LEU A 214 -14.22 15.87 -6.13
CA LEU A 214 -13.58 14.68 -6.69
C LEU A 214 -12.34 15.06 -7.51
N VAL A 215 -11.29 14.25 -7.46
CA VAL A 215 -10.30 14.19 -8.55
C VAL A 215 -10.71 13.07 -9.49
N VAL A 216 -11.07 13.41 -10.71
CA VAL A 216 -11.53 12.45 -11.72
C VAL A 216 -10.48 12.31 -12.82
N MET A 217 -10.04 11.05 -13.04
CA MET A 217 -9.19 10.71 -14.17
C MET A 217 -10.06 10.36 -15.38
N ALA A 218 -9.83 11.03 -16.50
CA ALA A 218 -10.58 10.79 -17.72
C ALA A 218 -9.66 10.88 -18.95
N ARG A 219 -10.02 10.15 -20.01
CA ARG A 219 -9.26 10.04 -21.25
C ARG A 219 -9.89 10.89 -22.34
N ASN A 220 -9.10 11.66 -23.04
CA ASN A 220 -9.55 12.34 -24.27
C ASN A 220 -9.61 11.31 -25.41
N PRO A 221 -10.80 11.02 -25.99
CA PRO A 221 -10.93 10.02 -27.07
C PRO A 221 -10.13 10.38 -28.32
N GLY A 222 -9.96 11.68 -28.61
CA GLY A 222 -9.25 12.16 -29.79
C GLY A 222 -7.74 11.97 -29.72
N THR A 223 -7.15 12.04 -28.51
CA THR A 223 -5.69 11.97 -28.30
C THR A 223 -5.26 10.74 -27.50
N ASN A 224 -6.19 10.01 -26.89
CA ASN A 224 -5.94 8.97 -25.88
C ASN A 224 -5.20 9.46 -24.62
N ALA A 225 -5.05 10.77 -24.46
CA ALA A 225 -4.39 11.38 -23.31
C ALA A 225 -5.26 11.28 -22.05
N ILE A 226 -4.70 10.80 -20.93
CA ILE A 226 -5.38 10.73 -19.65
C ILE A 226 -5.09 12.02 -18.87
N SER A 227 -6.13 12.71 -18.45
CA SER A 227 -6.07 13.98 -17.72
C SER A 227 -6.76 13.87 -16.35
N ALA A 228 -6.46 14.78 -15.46
CA ALA A 228 -7.02 14.84 -14.11
C ALA A 228 -7.83 16.14 -13.94
N PHE A 229 -9.03 16.03 -13.40
CA PHE A 229 -9.96 17.16 -13.23
C PHE A 229 -10.46 17.27 -11.79
N VAL A 230 -10.62 18.49 -11.29
CA VAL A 230 -11.43 18.72 -10.09
C VAL A 230 -12.90 18.83 -10.52
N VAL A 231 -13.74 17.96 -9.96
CA VAL A 231 -15.19 17.94 -10.22
C VAL A 231 -15.93 18.13 -8.91
N GLU A 232 -16.87 19.06 -8.88
CA GLU A 232 -17.78 19.25 -7.75
C GLU A 232 -18.91 18.21 -7.84
N THR A 233 -19.28 17.57 -6.74
CA THR A 233 -20.26 16.46 -6.78
C THR A 233 -21.69 16.92 -7.05
N ASP A 234 -22.00 18.19 -6.83
CA ASP A 234 -23.28 18.82 -7.15
C ASP A 234 -23.40 19.27 -8.63
N THR A 235 -22.35 19.07 -9.44
CA THR A 235 -22.38 19.37 -10.87
C THR A 235 -23.43 18.51 -11.57
N PRO A 236 -24.34 19.10 -12.38
CA PRO A 236 -25.33 18.34 -13.13
C PRO A 236 -24.71 17.21 -13.94
N GLY A 237 -25.30 16.01 -13.85
CA GLY A 237 -24.80 14.80 -14.51
C GLY A 237 -23.86 13.95 -13.64
N VAL A 238 -23.47 14.41 -12.47
CA VAL A 238 -22.78 13.57 -11.45
C VAL A 238 -23.83 12.85 -10.61
N GLU A 239 -23.78 11.53 -10.58
CA GLU A 239 -24.74 10.70 -9.85
C GLU A 239 -24.03 9.65 -9.01
N ILE A 240 -24.40 9.52 -7.73
CA ILE A 240 -24.00 8.42 -6.86
C ILE A 240 -24.95 7.26 -7.11
N VAL A 241 -24.53 6.31 -7.96
CA VAL A 241 -25.37 5.18 -8.40
C VAL A 241 -25.51 4.13 -7.31
N HIS A 242 -24.45 3.90 -6.54
CA HIS A 242 -24.44 2.84 -5.53
C HIS A 242 -23.44 3.12 -4.44
N ARG A 243 -23.82 2.79 -3.19
CA ARG A 243 -22.89 2.70 -2.05
C ARG A 243 -22.37 1.28 -1.92
N CYS A 244 -21.06 1.10 -2.09
CA CYS A 244 -20.41 -0.19 -1.93
C CYS A 244 -20.25 -0.53 -0.44
N ARG A 245 -20.59 -1.77 -0.06
CA ARG A 245 -20.47 -2.28 1.31
C ARG A 245 -19.41 -3.39 1.33
N PHE A 246 -18.54 -3.36 2.34
CA PHE A 246 -17.39 -4.24 2.46
C PHE A 246 -17.44 -5.10 3.73
N MET A 247 -16.59 -6.13 3.80
CA MET A 247 -16.48 -6.99 4.97
C MET A 247 -15.96 -6.26 6.22
N GLY A 248 -15.00 -5.35 6.02
CA GLY A 248 -14.43 -4.44 7.02
C GLY A 248 -14.50 -3.01 6.52
N LEU A 249 -14.04 -2.05 7.30
CA LEU A 249 -14.19 -0.62 7.01
C LEU A 249 -15.65 -0.29 6.67
N ARG A 250 -16.59 -0.76 7.48
CA ARG A 250 -18.02 -0.79 7.15
C ARG A 250 -18.64 0.59 6.99
N ALA A 251 -18.10 1.58 7.70
CA ALA A 251 -18.53 2.96 7.58
C ALA A 251 -17.90 3.70 6.40
N LEU A 252 -16.95 3.08 5.69
CA LEU A 252 -16.31 3.71 4.55
C LEU A 252 -17.37 4.12 3.52
N ALA A 253 -17.48 5.43 3.28
CA ALA A 253 -18.45 6.04 2.38
C ALA A 253 -18.05 5.83 0.91
N ASN A 254 -17.99 4.58 0.48
CA ASN A 254 -17.48 4.18 -0.83
C ASN A 254 -18.58 4.13 -1.88
N ALA A 255 -18.32 4.67 -3.08
CA ALA A 255 -19.33 4.86 -4.10
C ALA A 255 -18.98 4.29 -5.47
N VAL A 256 -20.03 3.93 -6.22
CA VAL A 256 -20.07 3.97 -7.67
C VAL A 256 -20.60 5.34 -8.09
N ILE A 257 -19.84 6.06 -8.92
CA ILE A 257 -20.21 7.40 -9.40
C ILE A 257 -20.29 7.38 -10.91
N ALA A 258 -21.45 7.75 -11.44
CA ALA A 258 -21.67 7.95 -12.87
C ALA A 258 -21.50 9.44 -13.26
N PHE A 259 -20.99 9.66 -14.45
CA PHE A 259 -20.82 10.96 -15.09
C PHE A 259 -21.54 10.90 -16.43
N THR A 260 -22.56 11.72 -16.60
CA THR A 260 -23.36 11.81 -17.83
C THR A 260 -23.36 13.26 -18.30
N ASP A 261 -22.64 13.53 -19.38
CA ASP A 261 -22.47 14.86 -19.98
C ASP A 261 -22.08 15.93 -18.96
N VAL A 262 -21.24 15.56 -17.98
CA VAL A 262 -20.81 16.45 -16.91
C VAL A 262 -19.91 17.55 -17.45
N LYS A 263 -20.38 18.78 -17.37
CA LYS A 263 -19.69 19.96 -17.87
C LYS A 263 -18.74 20.53 -16.83
N VAL A 264 -17.43 20.34 -17.04
CA VAL A 264 -16.37 20.78 -16.12
C VAL A 264 -15.64 21.98 -16.72
N PRO A 265 -15.45 23.10 -15.98
CA PRO A 265 -14.68 24.24 -16.46
C PRO A 265 -13.26 23.87 -16.88
N ALA A 266 -12.73 24.48 -17.93
CA ALA A 266 -11.39 24.18 -18.45
C ALA A 266 -10.30 24.46 -17.40
N GLU A 267 -10.48 25.47 -16.56
CA GLU A 267 -9.58 25.80 -15.47
C GLU A 267 -9.50 24.72 -14.37
N ASN A 268 -10.47 23.80 -14.29
CA ASN A 268 -10.46 22.69 -13.33
C ASN A 268 -9.55 21.52 -13.76
N LEU A 269 -8.88 21.61 -14.90
CA LEU A 269 -7.81 20.68 -15.30
C LEU A 269 -6.61 20.83 -14.36
N ILE A 270 -6.20 19.74 -13.73
CA ILE A 270 -5.01 19.72 -12.85
C ILE A 270 -3.76 19.51 -13.71
N GLY A 271 -2.86 20.46 -13.68
CA GLY A 271 -1.64 20.45 -14.48
C GLY A 271 -1.92 20.63 -15.98
N ALA A 272 -1.30 19.80 -16.82
CA ALA A 272 -1.47 19.84 -18.27
C ALA A 272 -2.26 18.63 -18.77
N GLU A 273 -2.92 18.77 -19.94
CA GLU A 273 -3.57 17.67 -20.63
C GLU A 273 -2.58 16.50 -20.84
N GLY A 274 -3.06 15.26 -20.66
CA GLY A 274 -2.25 14.06 -20.79
C GLY A 274 -1.36 13.74 -19.58
N ARG A 275 -1.36 14.55 -18.52
CA ARG A 275 -0.55 14.31 -17.33
C ARG A 275 -1.32 13.60 -16.20
N GLY A 276 -2.58 13.26 -16.40
CA GLY A 276 -3.44 12.71 -15.34
C GLY A 276 -2.89 11.43 -14.71
N LEU A 277 -2.39 10.48 -15.49
CA LEU A 277 -1.83 9.24 -14.94
C LEU A 277 -0.54 9.51 -14.16
N LYS A 278 0.34 10.42 -14.64
CA LYS A 278 1.52 10.83 -13.88
C LYS A 278 1.14 11.49 -12.56
N ILE A 279 0.12 12.37 -12.57
CA ILE A 279 -0.41 13.02 -11.37
C ILE A 279 -0.94 11.96 -10.39
N ALA A 280 -1.74 10.99 -10.88
CA ALA A 280 -2.28 9.92 -10.06
C ALA A 280 -1.17 9.09 -9.39
N LEU A 281 -0.19 8.61 -10.16
CA LEU A 281 0.89 7.77 -9.64
C LEU A 281 1.79 8.53 -8.66
N THR A 282 2.11 9.80 -8.93
CA THR A 282 2.92 10.63 -8.02
C THR A 282 2.17 10.90 -6.71
N THR A 283 0.87 11.16 -6.79
CA THR A 283 0.01 11.35 -5.61
C THR A 283 -0.06 10.08 -4.76
N LEU A 284 -0.24 8.92 -5.39
CA LEU A 284 -0.26 7.62 -4.71
C LEU A 284 1.06 7.29 -4.00
N ASN A 285 2.21 7.76 -4.47
CA ASN A 285 3.50 7.50 -3.81
C ASN A 285 3.56 8.09 -2.39
N THR A 286 3.05 9.31 -2.19
CA THR A 286 2.95 9.91 -0.85
C THR A 286 1.77 9.34 -0.06
N GLY A 287 0.68 8.97 -0.72
CA GLY A 287 -0.49 8.31 -0.11
C GLY A 287 -0.10 7.03 0.62
N ARG A 288 0.78 6.24 0.00
CA ARG A 288 1.26 4.97 0.56
C ARG A 288 1.92 5.08 1.93
N LEU A 289 2.35 6.26 2.38
CA LEU A 289 2.98 6.45 3.69
C LEU A 289 1.99 6.50 4.87
N SER A 290 0.72 6.81 4.63
CA SER A 290 -0.31 6.83 5.67
C SER A 290 -0.65 5.43 6.19
N ILE A 291 -0.73 4.46 5.28
CA ILE A 291 -1.09 3.07 5.59
C ILE A 291 -0.07 2.42 6.55
N PRO A 292 1.26 2.44 6.28
CA PRO A 292 2.25 1.89 7.20
C PRO A 292 2.14 2.47 8.61
N SER A 293 1.89 3.77 8.74
CA SER A 293 1.71 4.40 10.05
C SER A 293 0.45 3.93 10.76
N GLY A 294 -0.66 3.84 10.04
CA GLY A 294 -1.92 3.34 10.60
C GLY A 294 -1.82 1.91 11.10
N VAL A 295 -1.26 1.00 10.28
CA VAL A 295 -1.12 -0.41 10.69
C VAL A 295 -0.12 -0.61 11.83
N VAL A 296 0.85 0.30 12.03
CA VAL A 296 1.71 0.31 13.23
C VAL A 296 0.87 0.61 14.48
N GLY A 297 -0.08 1.54 14.40
CA GLY A 297 -1.03 1.80 15.49
C GLY A 297 -1.80 0.54 15.88
N GLY A 298 -2.35 -0.16 14.88
CA GLY A 298 -3.00 -1.47 15.07
C GLY A 298 -2.07 -2.51 15.70
N ALA A 299 -0.85 -2.67 15.17
CA ALA A 299 0.14 -3.63 15.69
C ALA A 299 0.48 -3.40 17.17
N LYS A 300 0.64 -2.14 17.58
CA LYS A 300 0.83 -1.78 19.00
C LYS A 300 -0.37 -2.18 19.84
N ARG A 301 -1.60 -1.96 19.36
CA ARG A 301 -2.83 -2.36 20.06
C ARG A 301 -2.93 -3.87 20.16
N PHE A 302 -2.59 -4.62 19.11
CA PHE A 302 -2.59 -6.08 19.13
C PHE A 302 -1.57 -6.64 20.14
N LEU A 303 -0.37 -6.08 20.19
CA LEU A 303 0.64 -6.45 21.17
C LEU A 303 0.14 -6.18 22.60
N GLU A 304 -0.48 -5.03 22.86
CA GLU A 304 -1.08 -4.69 24.15
C GLU A 304 -2.15 -5.71 24.57
N ILE A 305 -3.09 -6.01 23.65
CA ILE A 305 -4.17 -6.99 23.88
C ILE A 305 -3.57 -8.36 24.22
N CYS A 306 -2.64 -8.85 23.40
CA CYS A 306 -2.05 -10.17 23.58
C CYS A 306 -1.24 -10.25 24.87
N ARG A 307 -0.44 -9.24 25.19
CA ARG A 307 0.36 -9.19 26.42
C ARG A 307 -0.53 -9.25 27.67
N LYS A 308 -1.56 -8.38 27.73
CA LYS A 308 -2.48 -8.32 28.88
C LYS A 308 -3.32 -9.58 29.00
N TRP A 309 -3.85 -10.09 27.87
CA TRP A 309 -4.62 -11.32 27.85
C TRP A 309 -3.81 -12.53 28.25
N SER A 310 -2.60 -12.68 27.75
CA SER A 310 -1.73 -13.82 28.05
C SER A 310 -1.25 -13.85 29.51
N ALA A 311 -1.22 -12.68 30.18
CA ALA A 311 -0.95 -12.57 31.60
C ALA A 311 -2.19 -12.86 32.49
N ALA A 312 -3.40 -12.57 31.98
CA ALA A 312 -4.65 -12.74 32.75
C ALA A 312 -5.27 -14.13 32.61
N ARG A 313 -5.15 -14.76 31.42
CA ARG A 313 -5.77 -16.05 31.11
C ARG A 313 -4.91 -17.22 31.58
N SER A 314 -5.44 -18.06 32.46
CA SER A 314 -4.77 -19.29 32.90
C SER A 314 -5.40 -20.52 32.28
N GLN A 315 -4.59 -21.42 31.76
CA GLN A 315 -4.96 -22.75 31.28
C GLN A 315 -3.80 -23.72 31.59
N TRP A 316 -4.13 -24.97 31.85
CA TRP A 316 -3.13 -26.01 32.14
C TRP A 316 -2.25 -25.63 33.36
N GLY A 317 -2.88 -25.00 34.39
CA GLY A 317 -2.24 -24.68 35.65
C GLY A 317 -1.35 -23.42 35.68
N GLN A 318 -1.25 -22.68 34.56
CA GLN A 318 -0.49 -21.43 34.52
C GLN A 318 -1.06 -20.43 33.53
N GLU A 319 -0.59 -19.18 33.59
CA GLU A 319 -0.96 -18.14 32.62
C GLU A 319 -0.51 -18.57 31.22
N ILE A 320 -1.38 -18.36 30.20
CA ILE A 320 -1.09 -18.86 28.85
C ILE A 320 0.20 -18.27 28.26
N GLY A 321 0.58 -17.06 28.67
CA GLY A 321 1.83 -16.41 28.25
C GLY A 321 3.10 -17.12 28.70
N LYS A 322 3.02 -18.02 29.67
CA LYS A 322 4.16 -18.84 30.14
C LYS A 322 4.34 -20.13 29.33
N HIS A 323 3.36 -20.51 28.50
CA HIS A 323 3.56 -21.60 27.56
C HIS A 323 4.49 -21.13 26.42
N GLU A 324 5.47 -21.93 26.10
CA GLU A 324 6.56 -21.60 25.18
C GLU A 324 6.06 -21.04 23.82
N VAL A 325 5.08 -21.71 23.21
CA VAL A 325 4.51 -21.29 21.92
C VAL A 325 3.88 -19.89 21.98
N ILE A 326 3.16 -19.58 23.06
CA ILE A 326 2.56 -18.25 23.25
C ILE A 326 3.65 -17.20 23.52
N ALA A 327 4.64 -17.54 24.34
CA ALA A 327 5.80 -16.66 24.59
C ALA A 327 6.55 -16.33 23.29
N HIS A 328 6.73 -17.31 22.40
CA HIS A 328 7.33 -17.10 21.08
C HIS A 328 6.48 -16.17 20.19
N LYS A 329 5.16 -16.34 20.17
CA LYS A 329 4.27 -15.43 19.46
C LYS A 329 4.37 -13.99 19.99
N LEU A 330 4.35 -13.80 21.31
CA LEU A 330 4.51 -12.48 21.94
C LEU A 330 5.88 -11.85 21.59
N ALA A 331 6.94 -12.62 21.61
CA ALA A 331 8.28 -12.14 21.24
C ALA A 331 8.32 -11.72 19.76
N ASN A 332 7.76 -12.54 18.86
CA ASN A 332 7.65 -12.20 17.44
C ASN A 332 6.80 -10.94 17.23
N MET A 333 5.65 -10.83 17.91
CA MET A 333 4.80 -9.63 17.83
C MET A 333 5.55 -8.37 18.26
N ALA A 334 6.30 -8.42 19.37
CA ALA A 334 7.05 -7.29 19.88
C ALA A 334 8.17 -6.85 18.92
N THR A 335 8.97 -7.81 18.44
CA THR A 335 10.11 -7.55 17.54
C THR A 335 9.64 -7.04 16.18
N THR A 336 8.56 -7.63 15.63
CA THR A 336 7.96 -7.21 14.36
C THR A 336 7.33 -5.83 14.48
N THR A 337 6.56 -5.53 15.54
CA THR A 337 5.99 -4.20 15.78
C THR A 337 7.08 -3.14 15.89
N TYR A 338 8.19 -3.44 16.57
CA TYR A 338 9.35 -2.56 16.65
C TYR A 338 9.95 -2.25 15.26
N ALA A 339 10.11 -3.26 14.42
CA ALA A 339 10.61 -3.09 13.07
C ALA A 339 9.63 -2.32 12.17
N MET A 340 8.33 -2.62 12.25
CA MET A 340 7.27 -1.89 11.54
C MET A 340 7.30 -0.39 11.86
N GLU A 341 7.38 -0.05 13.14
CA GLU A 341 7.49 1.33 13.59
C GLU A 341 8.79 1.99 13.11
N SER A 342 9.91 1.25 13.16
CA SER A 342 11.21 1.76 12.68
C SER A 342 11.18 2.10 11.20
N ILE A 343 10.57 1.26 10.36
CA ILE A 343 10.39 1.53 8.92
C ILE A 343 9.47 2.74 8.72
N SER A 344 8.32 2.73 9.38
CA SER A 344 7.32 3.78 9.21
C SER A 344 7.87 5.16 9.55
N ASP A 345 8.48 5.32 10.73
CA ASP A 345 9.02 6.61 11.18
C ASP A 345 10.18 7.08 10.30
N LEU A 346 11.04 6.15 9.88
CA LEU A 346 12.13 6.46 8.96
C LEU A 346 11.59 6.99 7.62
N CYS A 347 10.59 6.30 7.03
CA CYS A 347 10.00 6.71 5.76
C CYS A 347 9.29 8.06 5.85
N GLN A 348 8.61 8.36 6.97
CA GLN A 348 7.99 9.67 7.18
C GLN A 348 9.06 10.78 7.17
N ALA A 349 10.13 10.61 7.92
CA ALA A 349 11.21 11.59 7.99
C ALA A 349 11.99 11.75 6.67
N LEU A 350 12.16 10.65 5.92
CA LEU A 350 12.79 10.70 4.60
C LEU A 350 11.90 11.42 3.58
N ALA A 351 10.58 11.30 3.69
CA ALA A 351 9.64 11.98 2.81
C ALA A 351 9.63 13.51 3.00
N ASP A 352 9.91 13.99 4.20
CA ASP A 352 10.07 15.41 4.50
C ASP A 352 11.46 15.96 4.11
N ARG A 353 12.42 15.08 3.77
CA ARG A 353 13.78 15.47 3.40
C ARG A 353 13.81 16.04 1.98
N PRO A 354 14.21 17.30 1.78
CA PRO A 354 14.28 17.88 0.44
C PRO A 354 15.16 17.06 -0.52
N GLY A 355 14.65 16.78 -1.71
CA GLY A 355 15.39 16.09 -2.76
C GLY A 355 15.58 14.58 -2.56
N TYR A 356 14.99 13.96 -1.52
CA TYR A 356 15.00 12.52 -1.34
C TYR A 356 13.90 11.86 -2.18
N ASP A 357 14.25 10.80 -2.90
CA ASP A 357 13.28 10.00 -3.64
C ASP A 357 12.73 8.87 -2.79
N ILE A 358 11.54 9.08 -2.24
CA ILE A 358 10.89 8.17 -1.29
C ILE A 358 10.12 7.02 -1.95
N ARG A 359 10.01 6.95 -3.28
CA ARG A 359 9.09 6.05 -3.97
C ARG A 359 9.27 4.58 -3.64
N LEU A 360 10.52 4.11 -3.61
CA LEU A 360 10.84 2.71 -3.29
C LEU A 360 10.61 2.41 -1.80
N GLU A 361 11.07 3.29 -0.92
CA GLU A 361 10.91 3.11 0.52
C GLU A 361 9.43 3.18 0.94
N ALA A 362 8.63 4.06 0.30
CA ALA A 362 7.20 4.12 0.54
C ALA A 362 6.47 2.84 0.09
N ALA A 363 6.86 2.28 -1.07
CA ALA A 363 6.32 1.02 -1.55
C ALA A 363 6.70 -0.16 -0.66
N ALA A 364 7.98 -0.22 -0.24
CA ALA A 364 8.49 -1.23 0.67
C ALA A 364 7.82 -1.15 2.06
N ALA A 365 7.68 0.06 2.60
CA ALA A 365 7.01 0.28 3.88
C ALA A 365 5.54 -0.14 3.82
N LYS A 366 4.82 0.22 2.75
CA LYS A 366 3.41 -0.17 2.56
C LYS A 366 3.29 -1.69 2.47
N GLU A 367 4.03 -2.31 1.58
CA GLU A 367 3.96 -3.76 1.36
C GLU A 367 4.35 -4.52 2.63
N TRP A 368 5.56 -4.29 3.15
CA TRP A 368 6.08 -5.04 4.27
C TRP A 368 5.25 -4.86 5.55
N ASN A 369 4.91 -3.62 5.92
CA ASN A 369 4.13 -3.36 7.14
C ASN A 369 2.72 -3.96 7.06
N THR A 370 2.04 -3.90 5.92
CA THR A 370 0.69 -4.46 5.80
C THR A 370 0.69 -5.99 5.85
N VAL A 371 1.68 -6.64 5.25
CA VAL A 371 1.84 -8.09 5.34
C VAL A 371 2.16 -8.52 6.77
N GLN A 372 3.03 -7.79 7.48
CA GLN A 372 3.30 -8.11 8.89
C GLN A 372 2.07 -7.86 9.77
N ALA A 373 1.36 -6.74 9.57
CA ALA A 373 0.13 -6.46 10.33
C ALA A 373 -0.93 -7.55 10.18
N TRP A 374 -1.09 -8.10 8.97
CA TRP A 374 -1.99 -9.23 8.72
C TRP A 374 -1.59 -10.47 9.54
N LYS A 375 -0.31 -10.81 9.61
CA LYS A 375 0.17 -11.92 10.44
C LYS A 375 -0.03 -11.66 11.93
N LEU A 376 0.17 -10.40 12.38
CA LEU A 376 -0.01 -10.02 13.78
C LEU A 376 -1.46 -10.08 14.22
N ILE A 377 -2.42 -9.69 13.39
CA ILE A 377 -3.86 -9.80 13.75
C ILE A 377 -4.31 -11.26 13.78
N ASP A 378 -3.82 -12.11 12.87
CA ASP A 378 -4.10 -13.55 12.88
C ASP A 378 -3.58 -14.20 14.17
N ASP A 379 -2.32 -13.93 14.55
CA ASP A 379 -1.76 -14.35 15.83
C ASP A 379 -2.55 -13.80 17.03
N THR A 380 -3.05 -12.58 16.95
CA THR A 380 -3.89 -11.96 18.00
C THR A 380 -5.19 -12.71 18.18
N MET A 381 -5.88 -13.03 17.09
CA MET A 381 -7.09 -13.82 17.09
C MET A 381 -6.83 -15.22 17.68
N GLN A 382 -5.75 -15.86 17.26
CA GLN A 382 -5.35 -17.18 17.73
C GLN A 382 -5.05 -17.19 19.24
N ILE A 383 -4.32 -16.20 19.75
CA ILE A 383 -4.02 -16.06 21.20
C ILE A 383 -5.28 -15.79 22.01
N ARG A 384 -6.21 -14.98 21.48
CA ARG A 384 -7.50 -14.69 22.15
C ARG A 384 -8.47 -15.88 22.09
N GLY A 385 -8.28 -16.80 21.14
CA GLY A 385 -9.16 -17.95 20.92
C GLY A 385 -10.58 -17.52 20.55
N GLY A 386 -11.62 -18.21 21.02
CA GLY A 386 -13.03 -17.89 20.72
C GLY A 386 -13.41 -16.43 20.98
N ARG A 387 -12.81 -15.80 21.97
CA ARG A 387 -13.01 -14.37 22.26
C ARG A 387 -12.40 -13.42 21.23
N GLY A 388 -11.43 -13.90 20.44
CA GLY A 388 -10.89 -13.15 19.31
C GLY A 388 -11.81 -13.20 18.08
N TYR A 389 -12.60 -14.25 17.99
CA TYR A 389 -13.52 -14.50 16.88
C TYR A 389 -14.92 -13.94 17.11
N GLU A 390 -15.30 -13.74 18.38
CA GLU A 390 -16.58 -13.18 18.79
C GLU A 390 -16.60 -11.65 18.64
N LYS A 391 -17.74 -11.12 18.15
CA LYS A 391 -17.95 -9.68 17.99
C LYS A 391 -17.93 -8.93 19.32
N GLU A 392 -17.50 -7.67 19.30
CA GLU A 392 -17.44 -6.78 20.46
C GLU A 392 -18.81 -6.63 21.15
N SER A 393 -19.86 -6.42 20.38
CA SER A 393 -21.23 -6.30 20.92
C SER A 393 -21.71 -7.57 21.61
N SER A 394 -21.36 -8.74 21.10
CA SER A 394 -21.69 -10.03 21.72
C SER A 394 -20.90 -10.24 23.02
N LEU A 395 -19.61 -9.90 23.06
CA LEU A 395 -18.81 -9.92 24.28
C LEU A 395 -19.40 -9.02 25.35
N ALA A 396 -19.75 -7.77 24.99
CA ALA A 396 -20.36 -6.81 25.91
C ALA A 396 -21.71 -7.30 26.43
N ALA A 397 -22.57 -7.86 25.58
CA ALA A 397 -23.90 -8.35 25.96
C ALA A 397 -23.87 -9.47 27.01
N ARG A 398 -22.81 -10.24 27.11
CA ARG A 398 -22.61 -11.26 28.14
C ARG A 398 -21.66 -10.85 29.27
N GLY A 399 -21.32 -9.54 29.37
CA GLY A 399 -20.57 -8.97 30.50
C GLY A 399 -19.06 -9.09 30.39
N GLU A 400 -18.49 -9.43 29.19
CA GLU A 400 -17.05 -9.40 28.94
C GLU A 400 -16.62 -8.08 28.30
N ALA A 401 -15.35 -7.74 28.47
CA ALA A 401 -14.78 -6.53 27.85
C ALA A 401 -14.83 -6.62 26.31
N PRO A 402 -15.41 -5.62 25.61
CA PRO A 402 -15.53 -5.59 24.16
C PRO A 402 -14.16 -5.26 23.52
N VAL A 403 -13.38 -6.28 23.18
CA VAL A 403 -12.07 -6.13 22.54
C VAL A 403 -12.17 -6.54 21.08
N GLY A 404 -12.08 -5.57 20.17
CA GLY A 404 -12.38 -5.66 18.75
C GLY A 404 -11.34 -6.38 17.88
N VAL A 405 -10.99 -7.61 18.22
CA VAL A 405 -10.03 -8.40 17.42
C VAL A 405 -10.67 -8.84 16.09
N GLU A 406 -11.91 -9.31 16.13
CA GLU A 406 -12.66 -9.75 14.95
C GLU A 406 -12.83 -8.58 13.97
N ARG A 407 -13.28 -7.42 14.43
CA ARG A 407 -13.43 -6.22 13.61
C ARG A 407 -12.09 -5.78 13.01
N ALA A 408 -11.04 -5.71 13.82
CA ALA A 408 -9.71 -5.33 13.34
C ALA A 408 -9.19 -6.28 12.25
N MET A 409 -9.49 -7.58 12.31
CA MET A 409 -9.12 -8.53 11.27
C MET A 409 -9.86 -8.24 9.95
N ARG A 410 -11.16 -7.97 10.00
CA ARG A 410 -11.93 -7.56 8.81
C ARG A 410 -11.38 -6.29 8.19
N ASP A 411 -11.09 -5.29 9.00
CA ASP A 411 -10.61 -3.98 8.56
C ASP A 411 -9.20 -4.04 7.96
N LEU A 412 -8.32 -4.90 8.50
CA LEU A 412 -6.94 -4.99 8.03
C LEU A 412 -6.80 -5.66 6.67
N ARG A 413 -7.72 -6.57 6.29
CA ARG A 413 -7.56 -7.38 5.07
C ARG A 413 -7.40 -6.54 3.81
N ILE A 414 -8.10 -5.43 3.71
CA ILE A 414 -8.07 -4.57 2.53
C ILE A 414 -6.69 -3.94 2.28
N ASN A 415 -5.85 -3.78 3.31
CA ASN A 415 -4.55 -3.13 3.19
C ASN A 415 -3.57 -3.88 2.28
N LEU A 416 -3.80 -5.18 2.02
CA LEU A 416 -3.02 -5.96 1.06
C LEU A 416 -3.54 -5.82 -0.37
N ILE A 417 -4.69 -5.17 -0.58
CA ILE A 417 -5.41 -5.09 -1.85
C ILE A 417 -5.37 -3.68 -2.43
N PHE A 418 -5.82 -2.68 -1.66
CA PHE A 418 -5.96 -1.31 -2.17
C PHE A 418 -4.64 -0.52 -2.20
N GLU A 419 -4.62 0.62 -2.90
CA GLU A 419 -3.44 1.50 -3.10
C GLU A 419 -2.21 0.74 -3.65
N GLY A 420 -2.46 -0.23 -4.50
CA GLY A 420 -1.50 -1.20 -5.02
C GLY A 420 -1.46 -2.46 -4.18
N SER A 421 -1.93 -3.58 -4.74
CA SER A 421 -1.84 -4.88 -4.06
C SER A 421 -0.38 -5.26 -3.78
N SER A 422 -0.18 -6.23 -2.87
CA SER A 422 1.17 -6.74 -2.57
C SER A 422 1.92 -7.14 -3.84
N GLU A 423 1.24 -7.79 -4.79
CA GLU A 423 1.82 -8.20 -6.08
C GLU A 423 2.24 -6.99 -6.93
N ILE A 424 1.39 -5.95 -6.99
CA ILE A 424 1.70 -4.73 -7.73
C ILE A 424 2.86 -3.96 -7.08
N MET A 425 2.96 -3.94 -5.75
CA MET A 425 4.11 -3.36 -5.07
C MET A 425 5.40 -4.10 -5.39
N HIS A 426 5.36 -5.43 -5.40
CA HIS A 426 6.51 -6.25 -5.80
C HIS A 426 6.92 -5.99 -7.25
N LEU A 427 5.96 -5.95 -8.18
CA LEU A 427 6.24 -5.64 -9.60
C LEU A 427 6.83 -4.25 -9.77
N PHE A 428 6.30 -3.26 -9.07
CA PHE A 428 6.85 -1.90 -9.08
C PHE A 428 8.30 -1.88 -8.58
N MET A 429 8.56 -2.46 -7.42
CA MET A 429 9.92 -2.49 -6.85
C MET A 429 10.89 -3.31 -7.72
N ALA A 430 10.42 -4.43 -8.30
CA ALA A 430 11.22 -5.23 -9.24
C ALA A 430 11.59 -4.43 -10.51
N ARG A 431 10.65 -3.66 -11.05
CA ARG A 431 10.91 -2.79 -12.20
C ARG A 431 11.95 -1.71 -11.87
N GLU A 432 11.83 -1.07 -10.71
CA GLU A 432 12.78 -0.06 -10.25
C GLU A 432 14.16 -0.66 -9.92
N MET A 433 14.21 -1.88 -9.38
CA MET A 433 15.45 -2.64 -9.17
C MET A 433 16.25 -2.82 -10.46
N LEU A 434 15.55 -3.09 -11.56
CA LEU A 434 16.17 -3.30 -12.89
C LEU A 434 16.50 -1.98 -13.60
N ASP A 435 15.97 -0.85 -13.16
CA ASP A 435 16.03 0.42 -13.89
C ASP A 435 17.47 0.84 -14.28
N LYS A 436 18.41 0.80 -13.33
CA LYS A 436 19.83 1.15 -13.62
C LYS A 436 20.44 0.25 -14.67
N HIS A 437 20.16 -1.03 -14.62
CA HIS A 437 20.66 -2.00 -15.60
C HIS A 437 20.04 -1.76 -16.98
N LEU A 438 18.74 -1.46 -17.03
CA LEU A 438 18.05 -1.13 -18.28
C LEU A 438 18.56 0.19 -18.89
N GLN A 439 18.87 1.19 -18.08
CA GLN A 439 19.50 2.43 -18.55
C GLN A 439 20.89 2.18 -19.18
N VAL A 440 21.66 1.25 -18.64
CA VAL A 440 23.02 0.94 -19.12
C VAL A 440 22.99 0.00 -20.33
N SER A 441 22.21 -1.07 -20.28
CA SER A 441 22.24 -2.17 -21.25
C SER A 441 20.96 -2.34 -22.08
N GLY A 442 19.89 -1.62 -21.77
CA GLY A 442 18.59 -1.79 -22.44
C GLY A 442 18.66 -1.62 -23.96
N ALA A 443 19.43 -0.66 -24.44
CA ALA A 443 19.63 -0.46 -25.88
C ALA A 443 20.27 -1.66 -26.61
N LEU A 444 21.00 -2.53 -25.91
CA LEU A 444 21.57 -3.75 -26.50
C LEU A 444 20.53 -4.82 -26.77
N ILE A 445 19.50 -4.89 -25.92
CA ILE A 445 18.42 -5.88 -26.01
C ILE A 445 17.19 -5.36 -26.78
N ASP A 446 17.07 -4.05 -26.99
CA ASP A 446 15.98 -3.46 -27.77
C ASP A 446 16.11 -3.82 -29.26
N PRO A 447 15.15 -4.56 -29.87
CA PRO A 447 15.20 -4.93 -31.28
C PRO A 447 15.10 -3.72 -32.22
N LYS A 448 14.59 -2.58 -31.76
CA LYS A 448 14.47 -1.35 -32.57
C LYS A 448 15.79 -0.59 -32.75
N VAL A 449 16.81 -0.90 -31.94
CA VAL A 449 18.11 -0.23 -32.00
C VAL A 449 18.98 -0.87 -33.08
N PRO A 450 19.51 -0.10 -34.09
CA PRO A 450 20.36 -0.61 -35.14
C PRO A 450 21.64 -1.29 -34.63
N ALA A 451 22.08 -2.36 -35.28
CA ALA A 451 23.24 -3.16 -34.88
C ALA A 451 24.54 -2.33 -34.72
N GLY A 452 24.78 -1.34 -35.57
CA GLY A 452 25.95 -0.46 -35.47
C GLY A 452 25.95 0.39 -34.19
N LYS A 453 24.76 0.87 -33.73
CA LYS A 453 24.64 1.57 -32.43
C LYS A 453 24.85 0.61 -31.27
N LYS A 454 24.34 -0.62 -31.36
CA LYS A 454 24.57 -1.65 -30.33
C LYS A 454 26.06 -1.95 -30.18
N LEU A 455 26.77 -2.12 -31.30
CA LEU A 455 28.20 -2.39 -31.27
C LEU A 455 29.00 -1.24 -30.63
N ALA A 456 28.65 0.00 -30.91
CA ALA A 456 29.28 1.18 -30.32
C ALA A 456 29.05 1.30 -28.79
N LEU A 457 27.95 0.74 -28.26
CA LEU A 457 27.66 0.75 -26.82
C LEU A 457 28.38 -0.37 -26.04
N LEU A 458 28.78 -1.45 -26.69
CA LEU A 458 29.38 -2.62 -26.06
C LEU A 458 30.57 -2.28 -25.14
N PRO A 459 31.55 -1.44 -25.52
CA PRO A 459 32.68 -1.13 -24.62
C PRO A 459 32.23 -0.43 -23.33
N LYS A 460 31.29 0.50 -23.43
CA LYS A 460 30.75 1.23 -22.27
C LYS A 460 29.99 0.29 -21.31
N VAL A 461 29.16 -0.59 -21.86
CA VAL A 461 28.39 -1.56 -21.09
C VAL A 461 29.33 -2.59 -20.45
N ALA A 462 30.30 -3.13 -21.21
CA ALA A 462 31.29 -4.07 -20.70
C ALA A 462 32.11 -3.45 -19.55
N TRP A 463 32.57 -2.21 -19.71
CA TRP A 463 33.31 -1.49 -18.67
C TRP A 463 32.48 -1.30 -17.41
N PHE A 464 31.21 -0.90 -17.55
CA PHE A 464 30.30 -0.74 -16.41
C PHE A 464 30.16 -2.05 -15.63
N TYR A 465 29.83 -3.16 -16.32
CA TYR A 465 29.64 -4.45 -15.63
C TYR A 465 30.93 -5.02 -15.09
N ALA A 466 32.04 -4.91 -15.81
CA ALA A 466 33.33 -5.37 -15.30
C ALA A 466 33.74 -4.65 -14.02
N THR A 467 33.66 -3.34 -14.00
CA THR A 467 34.03 -2.55 -12.80
C THR A 467 33.04 -2.71 -11.66
N TRP A 468 31.73 -2.69 -11.95
CA TRP A 468 30.69 -2.84 -10.94
C TRP A 468 30.66 -4.24 -10.33
N TYR A 469 30.68 -5.30 -11.17
CA TYR A 469 30.62 -6.69 -10.70
C TYR A 469 31.86 -7.10 -9.91
N LEU A 470 33.05 -6.79 -10.42
CA LEU A 470 34.29 -6.99 -9.67
C LEU A 470 34.31 -6.17 -8.37
N GLY A 471 33.79 -4.94 -8.43
CA GLY A 471 33.64 -4.10 -7.26
C GLY A 471 32.75 -4.70 -6.17
N LEU A 472 31.75 -5.51 -6.51
CA LEU A 472 30.92 -6.22 -5.51
C LEU A 472 31.70 -7.27 -4.71
N TRP A 473 32.73 -7.86 -5.31
CA TRP A 473 33.63 -8.82 -4.63
C TRP A 473 34.72 -8.08 -3.85
N LEU A 474 35.41 -7.13 -4.47
CA LEU A 474 36.53 -6.41 -3.87
C LEU A 474 36.12 -5.58 -2.64
N ARG A 475 34.94 -4.93 -2.68
CA ARG A 475 34.44 -4.17 -1.52
C ARG A 475 34.25 -5.05 -0.28
N GLY A 476 34.04 -6.34 -0.44
CA GLY A 476 33.96 -7.27 0.69
C GLY A 476 35.25 -7.35 1.50
N LEU A 477 36.41 -7.11 0.88
CA LEU A 477 37.71 -7.10 1.55
C LEU A 477 37.88 -5.87 2.45
N PHE A 478 37.18 -4.78 2.13
CA PHE A 478 37.24 -3.48 2.83
C PHE A 478 35.89 -3.13 3.50
N ALA A 479 35.04 -4.16 3.78
CA ALA A 479 33.73 -3.93 4.35
C ALA A 479 33.81 -3.23 5.72
N PRO A 480 32.96 -2.21 5.99
CA PRO A 480 32.96 -1.51 7.27
C PRO A 480 32.71 -2.47 8.45
N ARG A 481 33.40 -2.25 9.55
CA ARG A 481 33.23 -3.06 10.77
C ARG A 481 32.01 -2.68 11.60
N PHE A 482 31.44 -1.48 11.38
CA PHE A 482 30.29 -0.91 12.10
C PHE A 482 30.44 -0.91 13.63
N GLY A 483 31.66 -0.73 14.15
CA GLY A 483 31.96 -0.84 15.57
C GLY A 483 31.11 0.06 16.49
N ALA A 484 30.67 1.23 15.99
CA ALA A 484 29.79 2.13 16.72
C ALA A 484 28.43 1.52 17.12
N PHE A 485 27.98 0.48 16.42
CA PHE A 485 26.72 -0.23 16.67
C PHE A 485 26.83 -1.36 17.71
N GLY A 486 28.02 -1.57 18.31
CA GLY A 486 28.24 -2.59 19.33
C GLY A 486 27.81 -3.99 18.84
N ARG A 487 26.98 -4.68 19.62
CA ARG A 487 26.47 -6.03 19.27
C ARG A 487 25.66 -6.06 17.97
N LEU A 488 24.98 -4.98 17.60
CA LEU A 488 24.21 -4.90 16.38
C LEU A 488 25.06 -4.77 15.11
N ALA A 489 26.37 -4.53 15.24
CA ALA A 489 27.30 -4.43 14.13
C ALA A 489 27.34 -5.71 13.26
N ALA A 490 27.07 -6.88 13.84
CA ALA A 490 27.01 -8.15 13.12
C ALA A 490 25.89 -8.13 12.06
N HIS A 491 24.72 -7.61 12.42
CA HIS A 491 23.57 -7.49 11.54
C HIS A 491 23.81 -6.54 10.36
N LEU A 492 24.47 -5.40 10.60
CA LEU A 492 24.84 -4.49 9.51
C LEU A 492 25.88 -5.10 8.57
N ARG A 493 26.83 -5.90 9.09
CA ARG A 493 27.75 -6.67 8.24
C ARG A 493 27.01 -7.72 7.41
N PHE A 494 25.98 -8.35 7.98
CA PHE A 494 25.11 -9.25 7.22
C PHE A 494 24.39 -8.50 6.12
N VAL A 495 23.72 -7.37 6.42
CA VAL A 495 23.01 -6.53 5.43
C VAL A 495 23.95 -6.11 4.31
N GLU A 496 25.16 -5.69 4.62
CA GLU A 496 26.17 -5.30 3.64
C GLU A 496 26.55 -6.45 2.70
N ARG A 497 26.84 -7.63 3.24
CA ARG A 497 27.14 -8.83 2.44
C ARG A 497 25.94 -9.28 1.61
N ALA A 498 24.75 -9.28 2.21
CA ALA A 498 23.51 -9.69 1.56
C ALA A 498 23.14 -8.73 0.42
N SER A 499 23.34 -7.41 0.59
CA SER A 499 23.08 -6.44 -0.50
C SER A 499 23.99 -6.68 -1.72
N ARG A 500 25.27 -7.00 -1.52
CA ARG A 500 26.17 -7.38 -2.59
C ARG A 500 25.78 -8.72 -3.25
N LYS A 501 25.28 -9.67 -2.47
CA LYS A 501 24.75 -10.93 -3.01
C LYS A 501 23.48 -10.66 -3.81
N LEU A 502 22.56 -9.84 -3.30
CA LEU A 502 21.34 -9.41 -3.99
C LEU A 502 21.67 -8.80 -5.37
N ALA A 503 22.59 -7.84 -5.41
CA ALA A 503 23.02 -7.19 -6.66
C ALA A 503 23.57 -8.19 -7.69
N ARG A 504 24.35 -9.17 -7.25
CA ARG A 504 24.83 -10.25 -8.13
C ARG A 504 23.70 -11.12 -8.65
N GLN A 505 22.72 -11.48 -7.78
CA GLN A 505 21.57 -12.29 -8.20
C GLN A 505 20.69 -11.56 -9.22
N VAL A 506 20.53 -10.24 -9.09
CA VAL A 506 19.85 -9.41 -10.11
C VAL A 506 20.55 -9.53 -11.47
N LEU A 507 21.88 -9.42 -11.51
CA LEU A 507 22.62 -9.59 -12.75
C LEU A 507 22.50 -11.01 -13.31
N HIS A 508 22.65 -12.04 -12.46
CA HIS A 508 22.52 -13.44 -12.89
C HIS A 508 21.14 -13.72 -13.48
N PHE A 509 20.08 -13.21 -12.82
CA PHE A 509 18.71 -13.26 -13.33
C PHE A 509 18.62 -12.66 -14.75
N MET A 510 19.17 -11.46 -14.96
CA MET A 510 19.14 -10.80 -16.27
C MET A 510 19.89 -11.58 -17.35
N ILE A 511 21.01 -12.21 -17.00
CA ILE A 511 21.80 -13.01 -17.94
C ILE A 511 21.06 -14.30 -18.32
N VAL A 512 20.49 -15.00 -17.34
CA VAL A 512 19.82 -16.30 -17.54
C VAL A 512 18.50 -16.13 -18.27
N TYR A 513 17.64 -15.24 -17.78
CA TYR A 513 16.26 -15.13 -18.28
C TYR A 513 16.08 -14.11 -19.41
N ARG A 514 16.99 -13.14 -19.56
CA ARG A 514 16.96 -12.11 -20.61
C ARG A 514 15.55 -11.49 -20.72
N ALA A 515 14.99 -11.42 -21.94
CA ALA A 515 13.64 -10.91 -22.17
C ALA A 515 12.53 -11.76 -21.50
N ALA A 516 12.75 -13.07 -21.29
CA ALA A 516 11.79 -13.92 -20.60
C ALA A 516 11.68 -13.61 -19.09
N GLY A 517 12.63 -12.86 -18.54
CA GLY A 517 12.66 -12.49 -17.12
C GLY A 517 11.40 -11.74 -16.64
N GLU A 518 10.73 -10.99 -17.52
CA GLU A 518 9.48 -10.31 -17.16
C GLU A 518 8.36 -11.27 -16.72
N ARG A 519 8.42 -12.53 -17.16
CA ARG A 519 7.45 -13.58 -16.81
C ARG A 519 7.84 -14.37 -15.54
N LYS A 520 9.06 -14.15 -15.00
CA LYS A 520 9.59 -14.84 -13.82
C LYS A 520 9.28 -14.07 -12.53
N GLN A 521 8.01 -13.81 -12.29
CA GLN A 521 7.56 -12.97 -11.18
C GLN A 521 7.93 -13.57 -9.82
N ALA A 522 7.86 -14.88 -9.63
CA ALA A 522 8.22 -15.52 -8.37
C ALA A 522 9.70 -15.27 -7.99
N PHE A 523 10.61 -15.36 -8.96
CA PHE A 523 12.01 -15.03 -8.75
C PHE A 523 12.21 -13.54 -8.37
N LEU A 524 11.56 -12.65 -9.12
CA LEU A 524 11.63 -11.20 -8.87
C LEU A 524 11.08 -10.84 -7.49
N PHE A 525 10.00 -11.46 -7.06
CA PHE A 525 9.38 -11.21 -5.76
C PHE A 525 10.31 -11.64 -4.61
N ARG A 526 11.00 -12.78 -4.72
CA ARG A 526 11.99 -13.19 -3.71
C ARG A 526 13.14 -12.17 -3.59
N LEU A 527 13.60 -11.58 -4.72
CA LEU A 527 14.62 -10.52 -4.67
C LEU A 527 14.11 -9.26 -3.97
N VAL A 528 12.86 -8.89 -4.22
CA VAL A 528 12.21 -7.75 -3.55
C VAL A 528 12.02 -8.04 -2.06
N ASP A 529 11.59 -9.24 -1.69
CA ASP A 529 11.46 -9.67 -0.29
C ASP A 529 12.80 -9.58 0.46
N VAL A 530 13.89 -10.01 -0.17
CA VAL A 530 15.24 -9.84 0.38
C VAL A 530 15.53 -8.36 0.64
N ALA A 531 15.27 -7.48 -0.32
CA ALA A 531 15.53 -6.05 -0.16
C ALA A 531 14.68 -5.42 0.96
N ASN A 532 13.40 -5.78 1.04
CA ASN A 532 12.49 -5.32 2.08
C ASN A 532 12.96 -5.75 3.48
N ASP A 533 13.38 -7.00 3.63
CA ASP A 533 13.92 -7.51 4.89
C ASP A 533 15.23 -6.82 5.28
N LEU A 534 16.15 -6.59 4.34
CA LEU A 534 17.39 -5.85 4.59
C LEU A 534 17.12 -4.38 4.97
N PHE A 535 16.10 -3.76 4.39
CA PHE A 535 15.66 -2.43 4.76
C PHE A 535 15.08 -2.40 6.18
N ALA A 536 14.23 -3.37 6.52
CA ALA A 536 13.64 -3.52 7.86
C ALA A 536 14.74 -3.72 8.94
N MET A 537 15.71 -4.59 8.67
CA MET A 537 16.86 -4.79 9.56
C MET A 537 17.63 -3.49 9.76
N THR A 538 17.92 -2.77 8.69
CA THR A 538 18.67 -1.51 8.76
C THR A 538 17.93 -0.44 9.56
N ALA A 539 16.62 -0.27 9.34
CA ALA A 539 15.79 0.65 10.09
C ALA A 539 15.74 0.30 11.59
N ALA A 540 15.54 -0.98 11.91
CA ALA A 540 15.51 -1.45 13.29
C ALA A 540 16.84 -1.22 14.03
N VAL A 541 17.97 -1.53 13.38
CA VAL A 541 19.31 -1.37 13.96
C VAL A 541 19.67 0.11 14.13
N THR A 542 19.41 0.93 13.13
CA THR A 542 19.75 2.37 13.20
C THR A 542 18.89 3.11 14.23
N ARG A 543 17.61 2.72 14.39
CA ARG A 543 16.74 3.23 15.46
C ARG A 543 17.25 2.83 16.85
N ALA A 544 17.58 1.56 17.04
CA ALA A 544 18.10 1.06 18.32
C ALA A 544 19.39 1.77 18.72
N GLU A 545 20.29 2.02 17.78
CA GLU A 545 21.52 2.77 18.02
C GLU A 545 21.24 4.22 18.37
N ALA A 546 20.30 4.87 17.68
CA ALA A 546 19.92 6.25 17.99
C ALA A 546 19.33 6.36 19.40
N LEU A 547 18.43 5.45 19.80
CA LEU A 547 17.87 5.39 21.15
C LEU A 547 18.97 5.12 22.21
N ARG A 548 19.93 4.23 21.91
CA ARG A 548 21.07 3.97 22.78
C ARG A 548 21.93 5.22 23.00
N ARG A 549 22.19 5.99 21.94
CA ARG A 549 22.94 7.26 22.05
C ARG A 549 22.18 8.33 22.82
N ALA A 550 20.88 8.37 22.67
CA ALA A 550 20.03 9.29 23.41
C ALA A 550 19.94 8.97 24.92
N GLY A 551 20.33 7.76 25.34
CA GLY A 551 20.46 7.38 26.76
C GLY A 551 19.12 7.19 27.49
N GLY A 552 18.03 6.94 26.77
CA GLY A 552 16.71 6.72 27.35
C GLY A 552 16.57 5.38 28.09
N ALA A 553 15.59 5.28 28.98
CA ALA A 553 15.31 4.07 29.78
C ALA A 553 15.07 2.83 28.90
N ASP A 554 14.50 3.01 27.71
CA ASP A 554 14.17 1.92 26.78
C ASP A 554 15.32 1.51 25.85
N ALA A 555 16.49 2.15 25.96
CA ALA A 555 17.62 1.92 25.05
C ALA A 555 18.08 0.45 25.00
N ALA A 556 18.21 -0.18 26.16
CA ALA A 556 18.62 -1.59 26.26
C ALA A 556 17.56 -2.53 25.67
N HIS A 557 16.28 -2.21 25.88
CA HIS A 557 15.15 -2.97 25.33
C HIS A 557 15.09 -2.84 23.81
N ALA A 558 15.28 -1.64 23.26
CA ALA A 558 15.34 -1.40 21.82
C ALA A 558 16.46 -2.20 21.14
N VAL A 559 17.66 -2.23 21.75
CA VAL A 559 18.79 -3.05 21.26
C VAL A 559 18.42 -4.53 21.27
N ARG A 560 17.78 -5.03 22.33
CA ARG A 560 17.36 -6.43 22.41
C ARG A 560 16.29 -6.80 21.37
N LEU A 561 15.31 -5.92 21.15
CA LEU A 561 14.27 -6.12 20.14
C LEU A 561 14.87 -6.14 18.72
N ALA A 562 15.74 -5.19 18.39
CA ALA A 562 16.43 -5.13 17.12
C ALA A 562 17.29 -6.37 16.86
N ASP A 563 18.05 -6.82 17.85
CA ASP A 563 18.91 -8.01 17.78
C ASP A 563 18.09 -9.28 17.49
N ALA A 564 16.99 -9.49 18.25
CA ALA A 564 16.12 -10.64 18.07
C ALA A 564 15.39 -10.61 16.71
N PHE A 565 14.90 -9.44 16.28
CA PHE A 565 14.30 -9.26 14.97
C PHE A 565 15.29 -9.61 13.85
N CYS A 566 16.47 -9.01 13.89
CA CYS A 566 17.49 -9.23 12.87
C CYS A 566 17.92 -10.71 12.80
N GLY A 567 18.13 -11.38 13.95
CA GLY A 567 18.53 -12.78 13.97
C GLY A 567 17.50 -13.73 13.34
N SER A 568 16.19 -13.42 13.43
CA SER A 568 15.16 -14.19 12.73
C SER A 568 15.10 -13.86 11.23
N THR A 569 15.29 -12.58 10.89
CA THR A 569 15.23 -12.09 9.52
C THR A 569 16.44 -12.55 8.70
N GLU A 570 17.64 -12.66 9.29
CA GLU A 570 18.82 -13.23 8.62
C GLU A 570 18.53 -14.62 8.07
N ARG A 571 17.94 -15.50 8.90
CA ARG A 571 17.58 -16.86 8.48
C ARG A 571 16.54 -16.88 7.37
N ARG A 572 15.59 -15.92 7.36
CA ARG A 572 14.61 -15.78 6.29
C ARG A 572 15.29 -15.35 4.99
N VAL A 573 16.17 -14.34 5.04
CA VAL A 573 16.93 -13.85 3.88
C VAL A 573 17.82 -14.95 3.28
N GLU A 574 18.44 -15.77 4.10
CA GLU A 574 19.26 -16.91 3.65
C GLU A 574 18.40 -17.91 2.87
N ARG A 575 17.24 -18.29 3.40
CA ARG A 575 16.29 -19.18 2.69
C ARG A 575 15.80 -18.58 1.38
N LEU A 576 15.42 -17.29 1.36
CA LEU A 576 15.01 -16.62 0.12
C LEU A 576 16.10 -16.68 -0.96
N PHE A 577 17.37 -16.53 -0.57
CA PHE A 577 18.47 -16.68 -1.51
C PHE A 577 18.68 -18.13 -2.00
N GLU A 578 18.40 -19.13 -1.19
CA GLU A 578 18.44 -20.53 -1.61
C GLU A 578 17.30 -20.83 -2.59
N ASP A 579 16.10 -20.36 -2.29
CA ASP A 579 14.89 -20.55 -3.09
C ASP A 579 14.93 -19.85 -4.45
N LEU A 580 15.89 -18.93 -4.70
CA LEU A 580 16.03 -18.30 -6.03
C LEU A 580 16.32 -19.31 -7.14
N TRP A 581 17.14 -20.33 -6.85
CA TRP A 581 17.62 -21.28 -7.85
C TRP A 581 17.24 -22.73 -7.53
N LYS A 582 16.76 -23.00 -6.32
CA LYS A 582 16.29 -24.32 -5.88
C LYS A 582 14.80 -24.21 -5.57
N ASN A 583 13.98 -24.36 -6.59
CA ASN A 583 12.53 -24.23 -6.49
C ASN A 583 11.83 -25.00 -7.61
N GLU A 584 10.52 -25.07 -7.54
CA GLU A 584 9.63 -25.76 -8.50
C GLU A 584 8.75 -24.73 -9.29
N ASP A 585 9.22 -23.50 -9.46
CA ASP A 585 8.43 -22.39 -10.06
C ASP A 585 7.91 -22.74 -11.48
N GLU A 586 8.73 -23.43 -12.28
CA GLU A 586 8.35 -23.81 -13.66
C GLU A 586 7.24 -24.86 -13.66
N ASP A 587 7.33 -25.85 -12.78
CA ASP A 587 6.33 -26.90 -12.67
C ASP A 587 5.04 -26.34 -12.06
N ALA A 588 5.15 -25.50 -11.03
CA ALA A 588 4.00 -24.81 -10.43
C ALA A 588 3.30 -23.90 -11.47
N TYR A 589 4.06 -23.18 -12.30
CA TYR A 589 3.48 -22.36 -13.37
C TYR A 589 2.77 -23.22 -14.43
N ARG A 590 3.36 -24.36 -14.84
CA ARG A 590 2.76 -25.31 -15.78
C ARG A 590 1.46 -25.86 -15.22
N LEU A 591 1.49 -26.39 -13.99
CA LEU A 591 0.31 -26.91 -13.30
C LEU A 591 -0.80 -25.84 -13.20
N GLY A 592 -0.44 -24.61 -12.87
CA GLY A 592 -1.39 -23.49 -12.82
C GLY A 592 -2.05 -23.22 -14.18
N ARG A 593 -1.33 -23.41 -15.28
CA ARG A 593 -1.89 -23.31 -16.65
C ARG A 593 -2.83 -24.47 -16.98
N GLU A 594 -2.52 -25.68 -16.56
CA GLU A 594 -3.38 -26.87 -16.69
C GLU A 594 -4.68 -26.70 -15.91
N ILE A 595 -4.59 -26.20 -14.66
CA ILE A 595 -5.77 -25.87 -13.83
C ILE A 595 -6.65 -24.83 -14.54
N LEU A 596 -6.04 -23.76 -15.06
CA LEU A 596 -6.78 -22.71 -15.79
C LEU A 596 -7.45 -23.24 -17.07
N ALA A 597 -6.88 -24.25 -17.71
CA ALA A 597 -7.45 -24.94 -18.87
C ALA A 597 -8.58 -25.91 -18.51
N GLY A 598 -8.81 -26.18 -17.22
CA GLY A 598 -9.82 -27.10 -16.73
C GLY A 598 -9.39 -28.58 -16.68
N GLU A 599 -8.09 -28.88 -16.91
CA GLU A 599 -7.58 -30.25 -16.91
C GLU A 599 -7.71 -30.96 -15.55
N HIS A 600 -7.84 -30.15 -14.46
CA HIS A 600 -8.02 -30.64 -13.09
C HIS A 600 -9.41 -30.35 -12.50
N ALA A 601 -10.42 -30.07 -13.36
CA ALA A 601 -11.78 -29.74 -12.91
C ALA A 601 -12.44 -30.84 -12.04
N TRP A 602 -11.98 -32.10 -12.16
CA TRP A 602 -12.43 -33.20 -11.32
C TRP A 602 -12.24 -32.92 -9.79
N LEU A 603 -11.31 -32.05 -9.41
CA LEU A 603 -11.14 -31.63 -8.01
C LEU A 603 -12.31 -30.76 -7.51
N GLU A 604 -13.04 -30.15 -8.42
CA GLU A 604 -14.19 -29.30 -8.16
C GLU A 604 -15.52 -30.09 -8.23
N GLU A 605 -15.46 -31.37 -8.62
CA GLU A 605 -16.62 -32.25 -8.76
C GLU A 605 -16.91 -32.99 -7.44
N GLY A 606 -18.18 -33.18 -7.15
CA GLY A 606 -18.62 -33.90 -5.96
C GLY A 606 -18.43 -33.15 -4.65
N GLY A 607 -19.36 -33.30 -3.73
CA GLY A 607 -19.29 -32.68 -2.39
C GLY A 607 -19.55 -31.17 -2.31
N ILE A 608 -19.64 -30.48 -3.45
CA ILE A 608 -20.00 -29.05 -3.50
C ILE A 608 -21.15 -28.81 -4.49
N PRO A 609 -22.11 -27.93 -4.20
CA PRO A 609 -23.10 -27.50 -5.17
C PRO A 609 -22.44 -26.55 -6.17
N THR A 610 -22.01 -27.06 -7.31
CA THR A 610 -21.41 -26.24 -8.38
C THR A 610 -22.48 -25.63 -9.29
N GLY A 611 -22.15 -24.62 -10.03
CA GLY A 611 -23.04 -23.95 -10.98
C GLY A 611 -22.50 -22.60 -11.45
N LEU A 612 -21.34 -22.19 -10.92
CA LEU A 612 -20.68 -20.97 -11.39
C LEU A 612 -20.10 -21.17 -12.78
N THR A 613 -20.43 -20.25 -13.69
CA THR A 613 -19.80 -20.16 -15.00
C THR A 613 -18.79 -19.02 -15.03
N VAL A 614 -17.88 -19.03 -16.01
CA VAL A 614 -16.95 -17.91 -16.22
C VAL A 614 -17.71 -16.60 -16.45
N ASP A 615 -18.88 -16.65 -17.09
CA ASP A 615 -19.70 -15.46 -17.36
C ASP A 615 -20.32 -14.86 -16.09
N ASP A 616 -20.62 -15.67 -15.08
CA ASP A 616 -21.10 -15.20 -13.78
C ASP A 616 -20.05 -14.36 -13.04
N LEU A 617 -18.78 -14.62 -13.29
CA LEU A 617 -17.64 -13.99 -12.64
C LEU A 617 -17.04 -12.82 -13.44
N ARG A 618 -17.53 -12.55 -14.66
CA ARG A 618 -17.03 -11.41 -15.45
C ARG A 618 -17.38 -10.07 -14.79
N PRO A 619 -16.42 -9.12 -14.72
CA PRO A 619 -16.72 -7.78 -14.28
C PRO A 619 -17.84 -7.16 -15.13
N ARG A 620 -18.85 -6.60 -14.48
CA ARG A 620 -19.97 -5.91 -15.14
C ARG A 620 -19.90 -4.42 -14.85
N ALA A 621 -20.24 -3.61 -15.84
CA ALA A 621 -20.37 -2.17 -15.63
C ALA A 621 -21.46 -1.92 -14.58
N PRO A 622 -21.21 -1.04 -13.59
CA PRO A 622 -22.24 -0.64 -12.63
C PRO A 622 -23.43 -0.01 -13.34
N GLY A 623 -24.66 -0.41 -12.98
CA GLY A 623 -25.90 0.04 -13.63
C GLY A 623 -26.64 -1.04 -14.41
N HIS A 624 -26.02 -2.14 -14.83
CA HIS A 624 -26.78 -3.32 -15.22
C HIS A 624 -27.39 -3.93 -13.96
N ARG A 625 -28.70 -3.75 -13.76
CA ARG A 625 -29.47 -4.60 -12.85
C ARG A 625 -29.28 -6.02 -13.36
N ALA A 626 -28.61 -6.87 -12.58
CA ALA A 626 -28.70 -8.29 -12.78
C ALA A 626 -30.21 -8.61 -12.79
N GLU A 627 -30.71 -9.23 -13.84
CA GLU A 627 -32.00 -9.90 -13.74
C GLU A 627 -31.94 -10.79 -12.50
N PRO A 628 -32.96 -10.81 -11.62
CA PRO A 628 -32.94 -11.65 -10.45
C PRO A 628 -32.66 -13.08 -10.94
N GLN A 629 -31.55 -13.66 -10.47
CA GLN A 629 -31.25 -15.06 -10.73
C GLN A 629 -32.51 -15.82 -10.37
N ARG A 630 -33.12 -16.53 -11.36
CA ARG A 630 -34.18 -17.48 -11.09
C ARG A 630 -33.60 -18.48 -10.09
N GLN A 631 -34.08 -18.46 -8.87
CA GLN A 631 -33.82 -19.54 -7.93
C GLN A 631 -34.16 -20.82 -8.69
N PRO A 632 -33.32 -21.87 -8.64
CA PRO A 632 -33.66 -23.14 -9.23
C PRO A 632 -35.04 -23.50 -8.67
N ALA A 633 -35.99 -23.75 -9.56
CA ALA A 633 -37.36 -24.10 -9.20
C ALA A 633 -37.30 -25.23 -8.18
N ASP A 634 -37.93 -25.01 -7.03
CA ASP A 634 -38.08 -26.00 -5.97
C ASP A 634 -38.42 -27.37 -6.54
N ALA A 635 -37.47 -28.30 -6.46
CA ALA A 635 -37.74 -29.71 -6.68
C ALA A 635 -38.44 -30.29 -5.42
N ARG A 636 -39.53 -29.65 -5.00
CA ARG A 636 -40.47 -30.19 -4.01
C ARG A 636 -41.71 -30.66 -4.73
N GLY A 637 -41.58 -31.76 -5.38
CA GLY A 637 -42.67 -32.55 -5.92
C GLY A 637 -42.44 -33.99 -5.60
N VAL A 638 -42.46 -34.36 -4.31
CA VAL A 638 -42.71 -35.75 -3.91
C VAL A 638 -43.88 -35.71 -2.95
N ALA A 639 -45.01 -36.17 -3.51
CA ALA A 639 -46.27 -36.34 -2.82
C ALA A 639 -46.12 -37.24 -1.58
N GLY A 640 -46.74 -36.81 -0.48
CA GLY A 640 -46.90 -37.62 0.71
C GLY A 640 -47.75 -38.86 0.42
N ALA A 641 -47.27 -40.01 0.89
CA ALA A 641 -48.09 -41.18 1.15
C ALA A 641 -48.39 -41.23 2.65
N PRO A 642 -49.62 -41.50 3.07
CA PRO A 642 -49.95 -41.57 4.48
C PRO A 642 -49.46 -42.90 5.07
N VAL A 643 -48.78 -42.81 6.21
CA VAL A 643 -48.48 -43.99 7.04
C VAL A 643 -49.67 -44.20 7.97
N ALA A 644 -50.24 -45.40 7.92
CA ALA A 644 -51.23 -45.92 8.85
C ALA A 644 -50.61 -46.32 10.19
#